data_426f1471961e8fe9689704e5fb2b154a
#
_entry.id   426f1471961e8fe9689704e5fb2b154a
#
_cell.length_a   1.000
_cell.length_b   1.000
_cell.length_c   1.000
_cell.angle_alpha   90.00
_cell.angle_beta   90.00
_cell.angle_gamma   90.00
#
_symmetry.space_group_name_H-M   'P 1'
#
loop_
_entity.id
_entity.type
_entity.pdbx_description
1 polymer ?
#
loop_
_entity_poly.entity_id
_entity_poly.type
_entity_poly.pdbx_seq_one_letter_code
_entity_poly.pdbx_strand_id
1 'polypeptide(L)'
;MSNSVIKGTGYVLVHVPGMVMDHGTTQTTEKIVNPNSDYLKEIGSHMRSYEQVVNYAPNQTYIGNMSIEALTQLGQPWYEEGKEVKGERYGKFGEIMPEAEFLLLMQACDAFDLVRLEKGFVEAHKAELAADPVITEEIMALVKDGVDQSEIDHFVNDEHAESMTYEGKLVGYVKRAHDVDTNLSAHVMFENLVAKASGVLSILHLLRESGIDPLDIEYVVDCCEEACGDMNQRGGGNFAKAEAEIAGLKNATGSDARGFCAGPSHAMVEAAALVKSGAYKNVVVVGGGCTAKLGMNGKDHVKKGLPVLEDVLGGFAILVSENDGVNPEINLEVLGRHTVGTSSAPQGVIQALVMDPLQANGMSLMDVDKFSPELQNPDVLKPAGAGDVTEANNKMIAALGVKLGMIPKTEMKTFMEQHGLTGYAPTQGHIPSGVPYLGFARQSILEGTTKNAMIIGKGSLFLGRMTNLFDGVSFLVQKNTGKEEAVVGAAKTVTIGLAAEGTELGEENLKQAVALAAKKGVKVVIMEGGHAEMEAKLASGEIDGAVAAHYPFPIGVSTVGRVVTPAYGKEMFIANTTGTSDTDRVAAMVKNTVAGIIAAKACGVENPTVGIANVDGAKATEKYLKKLAEGGYKVNFTESSRADGGAVMRGNDLLKGTPDIMVMDSLTGNLMMKMFGAYTTGGSYEASGFGYGPGLGEGFNNLVLIVSRASGAPVIANACAYAAELINN
;
A
#
# COMPACT_ATOMS: atom_id res chain seq x y z
N MET A 1 12.39 -8.33 1.75
CA MET A 1 11.12 -8.21 2.52
C MET A 1 10.00 -8.69 1.64
N SER A 2 9.13 -9.57 2.14
CA SER A 2 7.99 -10.09 1.40
C SER A 2 7.02 -8.96 1.04
N ASN A 3 6.29 -9.10 -0.06
CA ASN A 3 5.24 -8.17 -0.44
C ASN A 3 4.10 -8.22 0.59
N SER A 4 3.40 -7.10 0.80
CA SER A 4 2.14 -7.08 1.54
C SER A 4 1.03 -7.77 0.77
N VAL A 5 -0.03 -8.20 1.47
CA VAL A 5 -1.17 -8.89 0.87
C VAL A 5 -2.48 -8.16 1.08
N ILE A 6 -3.46 -8.42 0.21
CA ILE A 6 -4.85 -7.97 0.38
C ILE A 6 -5.62 -9.07 1.11
N LYS A 7 -5.96 -8.82 2.38
CA LYS A 7 -6.56 -9.84 3.26
C LYS A 7 -8.08 -9.76 3.36
N GLY A 8 -8.67 -8.62 3.06
CA GLY A 8 -10.12 -8.43 3.08
C GLY A 8 -10.56 -7.19 2.34
N THR A 9 -11.86 -7.11 2.03
CA THR A 9 -12.49 -5.97 1.35
C THR A 9 -13.89 -5.72 1.90
N GLY A 10 -14.31 -4.47 1.97
CA GLY A 10 -15.69 -4.06 2.28
C GLY A 10 -16.18 -3.06 1.23
N TYR A 11 -17.33 -3.32 0.60
CA TYR A 11 -17.93 -2.41 -0.39
C TYR A 11 -19.38 -2.16 -0.04
N VAL A 12 -19.72 -0.91 0.15
CA VAL A 12 -21.09 -0.54 0.55
C VAL A 12 -21.71 0.45 -0.42
N LEU A 13 -23.03 0.36 -0.53
CA LEU A 13 -23.85 1.36 -1.17
C LEU A 13 -24.89 1.83 -0.14
N VAL A 14 -25.24 3.10 -0.18
CA VAL A 14 -26.34 3.64 0.61
C VAL A 14 -27.31 4.31 -0.35
N HIS A 15 -28.56 3.87 -0.37
CA HIS A 15 -29.60 4.48 -1.17
C HIS A 15 -30.09 5.77 -0.49
N VAL A 16 -29.90 6.93 -1.11
CA VAL A 16 -30.09 8.26 -0.49
C VAL A 16 -30.85 9.25 -1.39
N PRO A 17 -32.10 8.93 -1.80
CA PRO A 17 -32.87 9.80 -2.68
C PRO A 17 -33.16 11.19 -2.06
N GLY A 18 -33.32 11.29 -0.74
CA GLY A 18 -33.46 12.57 -0.04
C GLY A 18 -32.22 13.43 -0.17
N MET A 19 -31.04 12.85 0.03
CA MET A 19 -29.77 13.59 -0.13
C MET A 19 -29.52 14.01 -1.57
N VAL A 20 -29.92 13.23 -2.59
CA VAL A 20 -29.86 13.67 -3.99
C VAL A 20 -30.61 14.99 -4.17
N MET A 21 -31.82 15.05 -3.66
CA MET A 21 -32.69 16.22 -3.81
C MET A 21 -32.17 17.45 -3.06
N ASP A 22 -31.61 17.26 -1.88
CA ASP A 22 -31.25 18.36 -0.98
C ASP A 22 -29.80 18.80 -1.10
N HIS A 23 -28.85 17.89 -1.35
CA HIS A 23 -27.41 18.13 -1.22
C HIS A 23 -26.60 17.87 -2.48
N GLY A 24 -27.13 17.25 -3.52
CA GLY A 24 -26.43 17.09 -4.79
C GLY A 24 -26.12 18.44 -5.43
N THR A 25 -24.84 18.68 -5.82
CA THR A 25 -24.39 20.00 -6.33
C THR A 25 -25.21 20.47 -7.53
N THR A 26 -25.63 19.59 -8.43
CA THR A 26 -26.45 19.95 -9.60
C THR A 26 -27.81 20.51 -9.15
N GLN A 27 -28.47 19.86 -8.18
CA GLN A 27 -29.78 20.23 -7.68
C GLN A 27 -29.70 21.53 -6.85
N THR A 28 -28.73 21.65 -5.96
CA THR A 28 -28.52 22.84 -5.14
C THR A 28 -28.17 24.04 -6.00
N THR A 29 -27.33 23.88 -7.02
CA THR A 29 -27.03 24.94 -8.00
C THR A 29 -28.28 25.33 -8.78
N GLU A 30 -29.08 24.38 -9.23
CA GLU A 30 -30.31 24.68 -9.98
C GLU A 30 -31.35 25.41 -9.11
N LYS A 31 -31.49 25.04 -7.82
CA LYS A 31 -32.33 25.78 -6.87
C LYS A 31 -31.95 27.25 -6.75
N ILE A 32 -30.66 27.60 -6.90
CA ILE A 32 -30.14 28.98 -6.84
C ILE A 32 -30.36 29.70 -8.19
N VAL A 33 -29.95 29.10 -9.31
CA VAL A 33 -29.91 29.80 -10.59
C VAL A 33 -31.22 29.76 -11.36
N ASN A 34 -32.04 28.72 -11.16
CA ASN A 34 -33.32 28.53 -11.84
C ASN A 34 -34.33 27.73 -10.95
N PRO A 35 -34.80 28.33 -9.84
CA PRO A 35 -35.60 27.61 -8.82
C PRO A 35 -36.94 27.07 -9.32
N ASN A 36 -37.41 27.54 -10.48
CA ASN A 36 -38.68 27.11 -11.09
C ASN A 36 -38.47 26.15 -12.28
N SER A 37 -37.27 25.60 -12.47
CA SER A 37 -36.98 24.73 -13.59
C SER A 37 -37.85 23.49 -13.62
N ASP A 38 -38.12 22.99 -14.82
CA ASP A 38 -38.86 21.75 -14.99
C ASP A 38 -38.07 20.56 -14.45
N TYR A 39 -36.76 20.60 -14.53
CA TYR A 39 -35.88 19.61 -13.93
C TYR A 39 -36.14 19.42 -12.42
N LEU A 40 -36.21 20.49 -11.64
CA LEU A 40 -36.49 20.41 -10.18
C LEU A 40 -37.88 19.89 -9.86
N LYS A 41 -38.86 20.10 -10.76
CA LYS A 41 -40.22 19.57 -10.59
C LYS A 41 -40.31 18.08 -10.93
N GLU A 42 -39.50 17.63 -11.87
CA GLU A 42 -39.58 16.27 -12.45
C GLU A 42 -38.62 15.27 -11.80
N ILE A 43 -37.44 15.71 -11.31
CA ILE A 43 -36.39 14.81 -10.82
C ILE A 43 -36.90 13.83 -9.75
N GLY A 44 -37.78 14.24 -8.86
CA GLY A 44 -38.36 13.36 -7.83
C GLY A 44 -39.09 12.15 -8.40
N SER A 45 -39.73 12.29 -9.56
CA SER A 45 -40.42 11.18 -10.24
C SER A 45 -39.47 10.22 -10.98
N HIS A 46 -38.20 10.61 -11.10
CA HIS A 46 -37.15 9.80 -11.70
C HIS A 46 -36.24 9.12 -10.67
N MET A 47 -36.47 9.34 -9.37
CA MET A 47 -35.77 8.60 -8.30
C MET A 47 -36.24 7.16 -8.27
N ARG A 48 -35.32 6.25 -7.99
CA ARG A 48 -35.60 4.83 -7.84
C ARG A 48 -36.12 4.54 -6.44
N SER A 49 -37.00 3.53 -6.33
CA SER A 49 -37.33 2.93 -5.02
C SER A 49 -36.14 2.11 -4.50
N TYR A 50 -36.09 1.84 -3.22
CA TYR A 50 -35.07 0.97 -2.60
C TYR A 50 -35.02 -0.41 -3.28
N GLU A 51 -36.18 -1.00 -3.57
CA GLU A 51 -36.27 -2.28 -4.27
C GLU A 51 -35.64 -2.22 -5.68
N GLN A 52 -35.88 -1.13 -6.42
CA GLN A 52 -35.22 -0.93 -7.72
C GLN A 52 -33.72 -0.78 -7.62
N VAL A 53 -33.22 -0.13 -6.56
CA VAL A 53 -31.78 0.01 -6.31
C VAL A 53 -31.16 -1.34 -5.94
N VAL A 54 -31.83 -2.14 -5.11
CA VAL A 54 -31.38 -3.50 -4.75
C VAL A 54 -31.40 -4.42 -5.96
N ASN A 55 -32.45 -4.37 -6.81
CA ASN A 55 -32.59 -5.23 -7.99
C ASN A 55 -31.76 -4.75 -9.22
N TYR A 56 -30.96 -3.70 -9.09
CA TYR A 56 -30.12 -3.18 -10.17
C TYR A 56 -28.78 -3.94 -10.26
N ALA A 57 -28.54 -4.59 -11.39
CA ALA A 57 -27.41 -5.49 -11.59
C ALA A 57 -26.03 -4.90 -11.25
N PRO A 58 -25.67 -3.65 -11.64
CA PRO A 58 -24.41 -3.03 -11.22
C PRO A 58 -24.26 -2.91 -9.70
N ASN A 59 -25.32 -2.61 -8.96
CA ASN A 59 -25.29 -2.52 -7.50
C ASN A 59 -25.03 -3.88 -6.86
N GLN A 60 -25.68 -4.94 -7.38
CA GLN A 60 -25.44 -6.31 -6.93
C GLN A 60 -24.02 -6.79 -7.26
N THR A 61 -23.44 -6.30 -8.35
CA THR A 61 -22.04 -6.54 -8.69
C THR A 61 -21.12 -5.82 -7.69
N TYR A 62 -21.41 -4.56 -7.36
CA TYR A 62 -20.57 -3.78 -6.43
C TYR A 62 -20.46 -4.42 -5.04
N ILE A 63 -21.54 -4.97 -4.50
CA ILE A 63 -21.54 -5.67 -3.21
C ILE A 63 -21.17 -7.16 -3.29
N GLY A 64 -20.87 -7.70 -4.48
CA GLY A 64 -20.32 -9.04 -4.67
C GLY A 64 -21.31 -10.19 -4.83
N ASN A 65 -22.61 -9.91 -5.10
CA ASN A 65 -23.62 -10.94 -5.36
C ASN A 65 -23.67 -11.40 -6.81
N MET A 66 -23.16 -10.56 -7.73
CA MET A 66 -23.15 -10.85 -9.16
C MET A 66 -21.73 -10.70 -9.70
N SER A 67 -21.26 -11.66 -10.51
CA SER A 67 -19.95 -11.54 -11.14
C SER A 67 -19.96 -10.52 -12.27
N ILE A 68 -18.79 -9.97 -12.59
CA ILE A 68 -18.63 -9.01 -13.69
C ILE A 68 -18.94 -9.67 -15.04
N GLU A 69 -18.64 -10.95 -15.18
CA GLU A 69 -18.96 -11.74 -16.38
C GLU A 69 -20.47 -11.85 -16.57
N ALA A 70 -21.22 -12.16 -15.49
CA ALA A 70 -22.68 -12.23 -15.54
C ALA A 70 -23.29 -10.87 -15.85
N LEU A 71 -22.78 -9.78 -15.26
CA LEU A 71 -23.17 -8.41 -15.59
C LEU A 71 -22.93 -8.09 -17.06
N THR A 72 -21.78 -8.45 -17.59
CA THR A 72 -21.42 -8.22 -19.00
C THR A 72 -22.36 -9.00 -19.94
N GLN A 73 -22.69 -10.25 -19.58
CA GLN A 73 -23.59 -11.10 -20.37
C GLN A 73 -25.05 -10.59 -20.37
N LEU A 74 -25.48 -9.95 -19.28
CA LEU A 74 -26.83 -9.35 -19.20
C LEU A 74 -27.00 -8.22 -20.23
N GLY A 75 -25.91 -7.57 -20.60
CA GLY A 75 -25.87 -6.51 -21.62
C GLY A 75 -26.49 -5.18 -21.19
N GLN A 76 -25.85 -4.09 -21.60
CA GLN A 76 -26.31 -2.72 -21.34
C GLN A 76 -27.50 -2.32 -22.27
N PRO A 77 -28.31 -1.32 -21.85
CA PRO A 77 -28.34 -0.71 -20.53
C PRO A 77 -29.10 -1.60 -19.54
N TRP A 78 -28.64 -1.62 -18.29
CA TRP A 78 -29.18 -2.51 -17.23
C TRP A 78 -30.42 -1.93 -16.52
N TYR A 79 -30.74 -0.65 -16.72
CA TYR A 79 -31.96 -0.01 -16.19
C TYR A 79 -33.21 -0.30 -17.03
N GLU A 80 -33.11 -0.99 -18.15
CA GLU A 80 -34.26 -1.35 -18.97
C GLU A 80 -35.16 -2.37 -18.26
N GLU A 81 -36.47 -2.22 -18.46
CA GLU A 81 -37.47 -3.16 -17.97
C GLU A 81 -37.15 -4.61 -18.43
N GLY A 82 -37.22 -5.54 -17.52
CA GLY A 82 -36.92 -6.95 -17.73
C GLY A 82 -35.44 -7.33 -17.62
N LYS A 83 -34.58 -6.39 -17.19
CA LYS A 83 -33.17 -6.65 -16.86
C LYS A 83 -32.88 -6.60 -15.34
N GLU A 84 -33.93 -6.42 -14.55
CA GLU A 84 -33.83 -6.48 -13.10
C GLU A 84 -33.36 -7.87 -12.67
N VAL A 85 -32.44 -7.90 -11.72
CA VAL A 85 -32.00 -9.14 -11.10
C VAL A 85 -32.75 -9.35 -9.78
N LYS A 86 -32.82 -10.59 -9.31
CA LYS A 86 -33.30 -10.85 -7.94
C LYS A 86 -32.16 -10.48 -6.99
N GLY A 87 -32.17 -9.22 -6.56
CA GLY A 87 -31.15 -8.68 -5.68
C GLY A 87 -31.41 -9.00 -4.20
N GLU A 88 -30.36 -8.88 -3.41
CA GLU A 88 -30.37 -8.98 -1.95
C GLU A 88 -29.69 -7.75 -1.36
N ARG A 89 -30.12 -7.34 -0.15
CA ARG A 89 -29.51 -6.22 0.58
C ARG A 89 -28.04 -6.49 0.87
N TYR A 90 -27.72 -7.69 1.35
CA TYR A 90 -26.38 -8.08 1.76
C TYR A 90 -25.71 -8.92 0.67
N GLY A 91 -24.44 -8.60 0.41
CA GLY A 91 -23.59 -9.32 -0.50
C GLY A 91 -22.34 -9.87 0.19
N LYS A 92 -21.50 -10.53 -0.61
CA LYS A 92 -20.25 -11.10 -0.14
C LYS A 92 -19.29 -10.04 0.40
N PHE A 93 -19.29 -8.86 -0.21
CA PHE A 93 -18.35 -7.79 0.12
C PHE A 93 -18.98 -6.69 1.01
N GLY A 94 -20.29 -6.60 1.13
CA GLY A 94 -20.95 -5.53 1.87
C GLY A 94 -22.45 -5.52 1.74
N GLU A 95 -23.05 -4.33 1.67
CA GLU A 95 -24.50 -4.17 1.62
C GLU A 95 -24.97 -2.98 0.78
N ILE A 96 -26.28 -2.91 0.58
CA ILE A 96 -27.02 -1.73 0.13
C ILE A 96 -27.87 -1.26 1.29
N MET A 97 -27.43 -0.23 2.03
CA MET A 97 -28.13 0.27 3.22
C MET A 97 -29.27 1.24 2.84
N PRO A 98 -30.45 1.17 3.49
CA PRO A 98 -31.51 2.17 3.33
C PRO A 98 -31.14 3.53 3.94
N GLU A 99 -31.69 4.64 3.37
CA GLU A 99 -31.43 6.00 3.83
C GLU A 99 -31.79 6.22 5.31
N ALA A 100 -32.90 5.68 5.79
CA ALA A 100 -33.33 5.88 7.17
C ALA A 100 -32.32 5.35 8.19
N GLU A 101 -31.76 4.16 7.96
CA GLU A 101 -30.73 3.57 8.81
C GLU A 101 -29.44 4.37 8.73
N PHE A 102 -29.08 4.85 7.54
CA PHE A 102 -27.88 5.66 7.36
C PHE A 102 -27.94 7.02 8.07
N LEU A 103 -29.10 7.68 8.10
CA LEU A 103 -29.28 8.92 8.87
C LEU A 103 -29.04 8.69 10.37
N LEU A 104 -29.47 7.55 10.92
CA LEU A 104 -29.18 7.17 12.31
C LEU A 104 -27.69 6.86 12.52
N LEU A 105 -27.05 6.16 11.59
CA LEU A 105 -25.60 5.89 11.63
C LEU A 105 -24.81 7.20 11.55
N MET A 106 -25.24 8.15 10.73
CA MET A 106 -24.62 9.47 10.61
C MET A 106 -24.70 10.24 11.94
N GLN A 107 -25.84 10.14 12.66
CA GLN A 107 -25.96 10.68 14.01
C GLN A 107 -25.03 9.98 15.01
N ALA A 108 -24.88 8.66 14.94
CA ALA A 108 -23.95 7.92 15.79
C ALA A 108 -22.48 8.29 15.53
N CYS A 109 -22.14 8.66 14.29
CA CYS A 109 -20.80 9.12 13.93
C CYS A 109 -20.48 10.55 14.35
N ASP A 110 -21.48 11.31 14.80
CA ASP A 110 -21.36 12.71 15.20
C ASP A 110 -20.85 12.87 16.63
N ALA A 111 -19.59 13.31 16.78
CA ALA A 111 -18.96 13.52 18.09
C ALA A 111 -19.32 14.88 18.75
N PHE A 112 -19.88 15.84 17.99
CA PHE A 112 -20.08 17.22 18.45
C PHE A 112 -21.55 17.63 18.58
N ASP A 113 -22.46 16.68 18.50
CA ASP A 113 -23.89 16.94 18.69
C ASP A 113 -24.48 17.91 17.63
N LEU A 114 -24.01 17.76 16.39
CA LEU A 114 -24.43 18.56 15.25
C LEU A 114 -25.68 18.00 14.57
N VAL A 115 -25.82 16.67 14.58
CA VAL A 115 -26.91 15.93 13.94
C VAL A 115 -28.06 15.74 14.92
N ARG A 116 -29.26 16.19 14.52
CA ARG A 116 -30.51 15.95 15.27
C ARG A 116 -31.55 15.37 14.35
N LEU A 117 -32.22 14.33 14.83
CA LEU A 117 -33.30 13.65 14.13
C LEU A 117 -34.61 13.78 14.89
N GLU A 118 -35.75 13.75 14.17
CA GLU A 118 -37.08 13.81 14.74
C GLU A 118 -37.37 12.57 15.58
N LYS A 119 -38.06 12.75 16.71
CA LYS A 119 -38.31 11.70 17.70
C LYS A 119 -39.07 10.48 17.12
N GLY A 120 -40.14 10.72 16.36
CA GLY A 120 -40.91 9.63 15.74
C GLY A 120 -40.08 8.88 14.67
N PHE A 121 -39.22 9.60 13.96
CA PHE A 121 -38.29 9.00 13.00
C PHE A 121 -37.28 8.07 13.70
N VAL A 122 -36.66 8.53 14.79
CA VAL A 122 -35.72 7.70 15.56
C VAL A 122 -36.43 6.48 16.14
N GLU A 123 -37.63 6.66 16.74
CA GLU A 123 -38.43 5.55 17.31
C GLU A 123 -38.80 4.51 16.24
N ALA A 124 -39.10 4.95 15.00
CA ALA A 124 -39.49 4.06 13.90
C ALA A 124 -38.31 3.22 13.37
N HIS A 125 -37.11 3.80 13.26
CA HIS A 125 -35.98 3.19 12.51
C HIS A 125 -34.83 2.68 13.37
N LYS A 126 -34.76 3.01 14.66
CA LYS A 126 -33.69 2.58 15.57
C LYS A 126 -33.53 1.06 15.65
N ALA A 127 -34.65 0.34 15.64
CA ALA A 127 -34.66 -1.12 15.68
C ALA A 127 -34.16 -1.75 14.36
N GLU A 128 -34.39 -1.11 13.23
CA GLU A 128 -33.92 -1.54 11.92
C GLU A 128 -32.41 -1.44 11.85
N LEU A 129 -31.82 -0.30 12.26
CA LEU A 129 -30.37 -0.13 12.34
C LEU A 129 -29.74 -1.15 13.31
N ALA A 130 -30.36 -1.38 14.49
CA ALA A 130 -29.87 -2.36 15.46
C ALA A 130 -29.90 -3.81 14.96
N ALA A 131 -30.75 -4.11 13.97
CA ALA A 131 -30.82 -5.43 13.35
C ALA A 131 -29.77 -5.66 12.27
N ASP A 132 -29.05 -4.62 11.86
CA ASP A 132 -27.97 -4.75 10.89
C ASP A 132 -26.79 -5.53 11.48
N PRO A 133 -26.29 -6.56 10.76
CA PRO A 133 -25.32 -7.52 11.33
C PRO A 133 -23.92 -6.94 11.57
N VAL A 134 -23.61 -5.74 11.11
CA VAL A 134 -22.32 -5.08 11.36
C VAL A 134 -22.40 -3.95 12.38
N ILE A 135 -23.61 -3.54 12.76
CA ILE A 135 -23.81 -2.47 13.76
C ILE A 135 -23.71 -3.07 15.15
N THR A 136 -22.74 -2.57 15.93
CA THR A 136 -22.47 -3.06 17.28
C THR A 136 -23.32 -2.36 18.35
N GLU A 137 -23.38 -2.95 19.55
CA GLU A 137 -24.04 -2.31 20.69
C GLU A 137 -23.38 -0.98 21.08
N GLU A 138 -22.05 -0.87 20.89
CA GLU A 138 -21.32 0.37 21.12
C GLU A 138 -21.75 1.48 20.16
N ILE A 139 -21.95 1.16 18.87
CA ILE A 139 -22.45 2.14 17.89
C ILE A 139 -23.89 2.50 18.22
N MET A 140 -24.73 1.53 18.57
CA MET A 140 -26.13 1.80 18.98
C MET A 140 -26.24 2.68 20.22
N ALA A 141 -25.28 2.60 21.13
CA ALA A 141 -25.21 3.46 22.31
C ALA A 141 -24.90 4.93 21.97
N LEU A 142 -24.36 5.22 20.77
CA LEU A 142 -24.09 6.57 20.27
C LEU A 142 -25.34 7.20 19.59
N VAL A 143 -26.33 6.40 19.21
CA VAL A 143 -27.59 6.90 18.64
C VAL A 143 -28.38 7.64 19.71
N LYS A 144 -28.58 8.94 19.52
CA LYS A 144 -29.20 9.85 20.47
C LYS A 144 -30.72 9.77 20.38
N ASP A 145 -31.39 10.20 21.46
CA ASP A 145 -32.81 10.40 21.44
C ASP A 145 -33.20 11.50 20.43
N GLY A 146 -34.36 11.35 19.82
CA GLY A 146 -34.90 12.33 18.88
C GLY A 146 -35.34 13.63 19.53
N VAL A 147 -35.51 14.66 18.70
CA VAL A 147 -35.99 15.99 19.10
C VAL A 147 -37.39 16.26 18.56
N ASP A 148 -38.04 17.30 19.08
CA ASP A 148 -39.36 17.71 18.60
C ASP A 148 -39.26 18.40 17.23
N GLN A 149 -40.24 18.25 16.36
CA GLN A 149 -40.30 18.86 15.03
C GLN A 149 -40.09 20.40 15.08
N SER A 150 -40.62 21.07 16.11
CA SER A 150 -40.44 22.52 16.28
C SER A 150 -39.00 22.96 16.45
N GLU A 151 -38.12 22.11 17.01
CA GLU A 151 -36.70 22.37 17.09
C GLU A 151 -36.04 22.27 15.69
N ILE A 152 -36.43 21.23 14.93
CA ILE A 152 -35.93 21.05 13.57
C ILE A 152 -36.34 22.22 12.69
N ASP A 153 -37.60 22.61 12.75
CA ASP A 153 -38.12 23.74 11.97
C ASP A 153 -37.35 25.04 12.31
N HIS A 154 -37.07 25.29 13.59
CA HIS A 154 -36.30 26.45 14.04
C HIS A 154 -34.87 26.41 13.48
N PHE A 155 -34.13 25.32 13.65
CA PHE A 155 -32.73 25.26 13.19
C PHE A 155 -32.62 25.36 11.68
N VAL A 156 -33.52 24.76 10.92
CA VAL A 156 -33.46 24.81 9.44
C VAL A 156 -33.87 26.19 8.92
N ASN A 157 -34.98 26.79 9.45
CA ASN A 157 -35.52 28.03 8.91
C ASN A 157 -34.80 29.27 9.45
N ASP A 158 -34.45 29.29 10.73
CA ASP A 158 -33.93 30.51 11.41
C ASP A 158 -32.39 30.46 11.58
N GLU A 159 -31.80 29.28 11.81
CA GLU A 159 -30.37 29.09 12.07
C GLU A 159 -29.61 28.58 10.87
N HIS A 160 -30.28 28.35 9.73
CA HIS A 160 -29.65 27.90 8.47
C HIS A 160 -28.85 26.57 8.60
N ALA A 161 -29.36 25.64 9.41
CA ALA A 161 -28.87 24.27 9.43
C ALA A 161 -29.20 23.54 8.13
N GLU A 162 -28.37 22.57 7.75
CA GLU A 162 -28.67 21.71 6.60
C GLU A 162 -29.82 20.74 6.95
N SER A 163 -30.83 20.72 6.09
CA SER A 163 -32.00 19.86 6.25
C SER A 163 -31.69 18.41 5.93
N MET A 164 -32.33 17.49 6.63
CA MET A 164 -32.36 16.08 6.27
C MET A 164 -33.83 15.68 6.02
N THR A 165 -34.08 15.22 4.79
CA THR A 165 -35.42 14.78 4.41
C THR A 165 -35.45 13.27 4.16
N TYR A 166 -36.54 12.64 4.51
CA TYR A 166 -36.84 11.24 4.23
C TYR A 166 -38.27 11.12 3.71
N GLU A 167 -38.46 10.49 2.55
CA GLU A 167 -39.75 10.39 1.88
C GLU A 167 -40.50 11.75 1.74
N GLY A 168 -39.72 12.79 1.45
CA GLY A 168 -40.23 14.15 1.27
C GLY A 168 -40.64 14.88 2.57
N LYS A 169 -40.37 14.32 3.74
CA LYS A 169 -40.58 14.94 5.04
C LYS A 169 -39.28 15.39 5.66
N LEU A 170 -39.28 16.55 6.29
CA LEU A 170 -38.15 17.03 7.08
C LEU A 170 -38.07 16.22 8.38
N VAL A 171 -36.98 15.40 8.51
CA VAL A 171 -36.77 14.46 9.61
C VAL A 171 -35.56 14.79 10.47
N GLY A 172 -34.81 15.83 10.15
CA GLY A 172 -33.66 16.18 10.94
C GLY A 172 -32.88 17.36 10.35
N TYR A 173 -31.80 17.67 11.01
CA TYR A 173 -30.86 18.73 10.57
C TYR A 173 -29.43 18.43 10.98
N VAL A 174 -28.48 19.08 10.28
CA VAL A 174 -27.08 19.20 10.69
C VAL A 174 -26.75 20.67 10.88
N LYS A 175 -26.34 21.06 12.08
CA LYS A 175 -25.98 22.45 12.38
C LYS A 175 -24.51 22.72 12.07
N ARG A 176 -24.18 24.01 11.93
CA ARG A 176 -22.79 24.49 11.82
C ARG A 176 -22.03 24.17 13.12
N ALA A 177 -20.72 23.90 13.01
CA ALA A 177 -19.85 23.73 14.15
C ALA A 177 -19.22 25.04 14.63
N HIS A 178 -19.34 26.14 13.87
CA HIS A 178 -18.87 27.48 14.23
C HIS A 178 -19.75 28.57 13.62
N ASP A 179 -19.97 29.67 14.35
CA ASP A 179 -20.95 30.69 13.98
C ASP A 179 -20.60 31.48 12.71
N VAL A 180 -19.33 31.71 12.45
CA VAL A 180 -18.88 32.55 11.34
C VAL A 180 -17.86 31.90 10.40
N ASP A 181 -17.23 30.81 10.78
CA ASP A 181 -16.23 30.15 9.93
C ASP A 181 -16.91 29.27 8.88
N THR A 182 -16.73 29.64 7.62
CA THR A 182 -17.28 28.92 6.48
C THR A 182 -16.72 27.51 6.32
N ASN A 183 -15.54 27.22 6.89
CA ASN A 183 -14.96 25.87 6.87
C ASN A 183 -15.69 24.91 7.82
N LEU A 184 -16.44 25.44 8.78
CA LEU A 184 -17.26 24.72 9.75
C LEU A 184 -18.76 25.03 9.59
N SER A 185 -19.19 25.44 8.39
CA SER A 185 -20.58 25.65 8.04
C SER A 185 -21.39 24.35 8.12
N ALA A 186 -22.71 24.46 8.25
CA ALA A 186 -23.59 23.31 8.28
C ALA A 186 -23.42 22.40 7.06
N HIS A 187 -23.27 23.00 5.87
CA HIS A 187 -23.02 22.26 4.63
C HIS A 187 -21.73 21.42 4.67
N VAL A 188 -20.61 22.02 5.10
CA VAL A 188 -19.33 21.31 5.22
C VAL A 188 -19.42 20.19 6.25
N MET A 189 -20.09 20.44 7.40
CA MET A 189 -20.29 19.41 8.43
C MET A 189 -21.16 18.27 7.92
N PHE A 190 -22.20 18.56 7.14
CA PHE A 190 -23.03 17.55 6.52
C PHE A 190 -22.20 16.64 5.60
N GLU A 191 -21.48 17.20 4.64
CA GLU A 191 -20.65 16.44 3.71
C GLU A 191 -19.60 15.58 4.45
N ASN A 192 -18.92 16.16 5.44
CA ASN A 192 -17.94 15.44 6.25
C ASN A 192 -18.55 14.27 7.05
N LEU A 193 -19.73 14.45 7.64
CA LEU A 193 -20.41 13.40 8.40
C LEU A 193 -20.91 12.27 7.49
N VAL A 194 -21.36 12.57 6.28
CA VAL A 194 -21.75 11.56 5.30
C VAL A 194 -20.53 10.74 4.86
N ALA A 195 -19.39 11.40 4.56
CA ALA A 195 -18.15 10.70 4.21
C ALA A 195 -17.68 9.81 5.36
N LYS A 196 -17.65 10.34 6.60
CA LYS A 196 -17.29 9.58 7.80
C LYS A 196 -18.21 8.36 8.01
N ALA A 197 -19.51 8.53 7.96
CA ALA A 197 -20.46 7.46 8.24
C ALA A 197 -20.41 6.32 7.21
N SER A 198 -20.27 6.66 5.92
CA SER A 198 -20.12 5.65 4.86
C SER A 198 -18.75 4.96 4.88
N GLY A 199 -17.68 5.67 5.29
CA GLY A 199 -16.38 5.08 5.56
C GLY A 199 -16.42 4.10 6.74
N VAL A 200 -17.05 4.48 7.86
CA VAL A 200 -17.29 3.59 9.01
C VAL A 200 -18.03 2.33 8.59
N LEU A 201 -19.12 2.46 7.86
CA LEU A 201 -19.90 1.31 7.38
C LEU A 201 -19.03 0.37 6.53
N SER A 202 -18.18 0.93 5.67
CA SER A 202 -17.24 0.15 4.84
C SER A 202 -16.22 -0.62 5.69
N ILE A 203 -15.67 0.01 6.74
CA ILE A 203 -14.76 -0.65 7.68
C ILE A 203 -15.47 -1.79 8.43
N LEU A 204 -16.70 -1.57 8.90
CA LEU A 204 -17.45 -2.60 9.61
C LEU A 204 -17.68 -3.85 8.75
N HIS A 205 -18.02 -3.67 7.46
CA HIS A 205 -18.13 -4.78 6.52
C HIS A 205 -16.78 -5.45 6.23
N LEU A 206 -15.70 -4.70 6.13
CA LEU A 206 -14.36 -5.24 6.02
C LEU A 206 -13.99 -6.12 7.21
N LEU A 207 -14.24 -5.66 8.44
CA LEU A 207 -13.98 -6.43 9.66
C LEU A 207 -14.77 -7.76 9.68
N ARG A 208 -16.04 -7.71 9.27
CA ARG A 208 -16.89 -8.90 9.16
C ARG A 208 -16.39 -9.87 8.09
N GLU A 209 -16.04 -9.38 6.90
CA GLU A 209 -15.56 -10.22 5.77
C GLU A 209 -14.22 -10.88 6.08
N SER A 210 -13.28 -10.10 6.62
CA SER A 210 -11.92 -10.58 6.91
C SER A 210 -11.81 -11.38 8.19
N GLY A 211 -12.73 -11.17 9.15
CA GLY A 211 -12.69 -11.77 10.49
C GLY A 211 -11.51 -11.30 11.34
N ILE A 212 -10.86 -10.20 10.98
CA ILE A 212 -9.76 -9.62 11.76
C ILE A 212 -10.29 -8.98 13.05
N ASP A 213 -9.54 -9.12 14.14
CA ASP A 213 -9.84 -8.39 15.37
C ASP A 213 -9.62 -6.88 15.12
N PRO A 214 -10.59 -6.00 15.41
CA PRO A 214 -10.41 -4.54 15.31
C PRO A 214 -9.16 -4.01 16.02
N LEU A 215 -8.73 -4.68 17.10
CA LEU A 215 -7.53 -4.32 17.87
C LEU A 215 -6.22 -4.67 17.15
N ASP A 216 -6.26 -5.51 16.12
CA ASP A 216 -5.07 -5.85 15.31
C ASP A 216 -4.83 -4.83 14.18
N ILE A 217 -5.73 -3.88 13.95
CA ILE A 217 -5.53 -2.79 12.98
C ILE A 217 -4.68 -1.70 13.65
N GLU A 218 -3.59 -1.33 12.99
CA GLU A 218 -2.61 -0.39 13.53
C GLU A 218 -2.60 0.97 12.80
N TYR A 219 -3.09 1.01 11.56
CA TYR A 219 -3.12 2.23 10.76
C TYR A 219 -4.31 2.26 9.79
N VAL A 220 -4.83 3.47 9.55
CA VAL A 220 -5.88 3.72 8.56
C VAL A 220 -5.41 4.81 7.60
N VAL A 221 -5.63 4.63 6.30
CA VAL A 221 -5.45 5.66 5.27
C VAL A 221 -6.83 5.96 4.68
N ASP A 222 -7.38 7.14 4.99
CA ASP A 222 -8.60 7.60 4.31
C ASP A 222 -8.25 8.28 2.99
N CYS A 223 -9.05 8.04 1.96
CA CYS A 223 -8.87 8.63 0.63
C CYS A 223 -10.16 9.18 0.02
N CYS A 224 -11.13 9.58 0.86
CA CYS A 224 -12.35 10.24 0.39
C CYS A 224 -12.03 11.61 -0.27
N GLU A 225 -13.01 12.21 -0.95
CA GLU A 225 -12.82 13.51 -1.61
C GLU A 225 -13.02 14.71 -0.67
N GLU A 226 -13.67 14.48 0.46
CA GLU A 226 -13.93 15.53 1.45
C GLU A 226 -12.66 15.88 2.23
N ALA A 227 -12.60 17.12 2.73
CA ALA A 227 -11.51 17.58 3.56
C ALA A 227 -12.07 18.16 4.86
N CYS A 228 -11.79 17.53 5.99
CA CYS A 228 -12.16 18.08 7.28
C CYS A 228 -11.13 19.13 7.74
N GLY A 229 -11.62 20.19 8.34
CA GLY A 229 -10.82 21.29 8.82
C GLY A 229 -11.13 21.65 10.27
N ASP A 230 -10.56 22.75 10.71
CA ASP A 230 -10.81 23.37 11.99
C ASP A 230 -11.01 24.87 11.78
N MET A 231 -11.26 25.61 12.85
CA MET A 231 -11.52 27.04 12.82
C MET A 231 -10.41 27.80 12.07
N ASN A 232 -10.81 28.63 11.12
CA ASN A 232 -9.95 29.40 10.21
C ASN A 232 -9.00 28.56 9.33
N GLN A 233 -9.25 27.25 9.20
CA GLN A 233 -8.39 26.35 8.47
C GLN A 233 -9.20 25.34 7.65
N ARG A 234 -8.89 25.22 6.36
CA ARG A 234 -9.47 24.22 5.48
C ARG A 234 -8.51 23.06 5.30
N GLY A 235 -8.96 21.84 5.56
CA GLY A 235 -8.13 20.63 5.60
C GLY A 235 -7.28 20.56 6.87
N GLY A 236 -6.44 19.55 6.99
CA GLY A 236 -5.60 19.28 8.16
C GLY A 236 -6.30 18.54 9.29
N GLY A 237 -7.56 18.14 9.12
CA GLY A 237 -8.24 17.16 9.96
C GLY A 237 -7.78 15.74 9.63
N ASN A 238 -8.41 14.75 10.23
CA ASN A 238 -8.03 13.35 10.08
C ASN A 238 -9.27 12.46 10.07
N PHE A 239 -9.82 12.21 8.87
CA PHE A 239 -10.93 11.28 8.66
C PHE A 239 -10.57 9.87 9.08
N ALA A 240 -9.37 9.40 8.71
CA ALA A 240 -8.90 8.06 9.02
C ALA A 240 -9.02 7.74 10.51
N LYS A 241 -8.60 8.67 11.37
CA LYS A 241 -8.68 8.47 12.82
C LYS A 241 -10.10 8.62 13.36
N ALA A 242 -10.90 9.52 12.76
CA ALA A 242 -12.30 9.72 13.14
C ALA A 242 -13.19 8.51 12.81
N GLU A 243 -12.91 7.85 11.68
CA GLU A 243 -13.59 6.60 11.29
C GLU A 243 -13.14 5.42 12.15
N ALA A 244 -11.82 5.31 12.40
CA ALA A 244 -11.23 4.29 13.26
C ALA A 244 -11.83 4.32 14.69
N GLU A 245 -12.10 5.50 15.24
CA GLU A 245 -12.73 5.67 16.56
C GLU A 245 -14.10 4.99 16.63
N ILE A 246 -14.99 5.28 15.67
CA ILE A 246 -16.36 4.73 15.63
C ILE A 246 -16.34 3.23 15.29
N ALA A 247 -15.45 2.81 14.38
CA ALA A 247 -15.31 1.40 14.02
C ALA A 247 -14.61 0.54 15.09
N GLY A 248 -14.20 1.14 16.22
CA GLY A 248 -13.58 0.41 17.33
C GLY A 248 -12.12 0.01 17.13
N LEU A 249 -11.41 0.63 16.20
CA LEU A 249 -9.99 0.34 15.89
C LEU A 249 -9.06 1.05 16.90
N LYS A 250 -9.15 0.68 18.17
CA LYS A 250 -8.53 1.42 19.30
C LYS A 250 -7.01 1.52 19.23
N ASN A 251 -6.34 0.60 18.53
CA ASN A 251 -4.89 0.59 18.35
C ASN A 251 -4.44 1.34 17.08
N ALA A 252 -5.37 1.79 16.24
CA ALA A 252 -5.05 2.46 15.00
C ALA A 252 -4.76 3.95 15.18
N THR A 253 -3.81 4.44 14.41
CA THR A 253 -3.67 5.84 14.03
C THR A 253 -3.89 5.95 12.53
N GLY A 254 -3.75 7.13 11.92
CA GLY A 254 -3.97 7.24 10.48
C GLY A 254 -3.67 8.61 9.90
N SER A 255 -3.79 8.68 8.59
CA SER A 255 -3.66 9.91 7.80
C SER A 255 -4.59 9.89 6.59
N ASP A 256 -4.85 11.06 6.03
CA ASP A 256 -5.69 11.25 4.87
C ASP A 256 -4.83 11.44 3.61
N ALA A 257 -5.05 10.63 2.58
CA ALA A 257 -4.44 10.72 1.26
C ALA A 257 -5.45 11.34 0.28
N ARG A 258 -5.14 12.48 -0.32
CA ARG A 258 -6.03 13.18 -1.25
C ARG A 258 -5.46 13.13 -2.67
N GLY A 259 -6.28 12.80 -3.67
CA GLY A 259 -5.85 12.69 -5.06
C GLY A 259 -7.01 12.42 -6.02
N PHE A 260 -8.26 12.75 -5.66
CA PHE A 260 -9.46 12.46 -6.46
C PHE A 260 -9.48 10.97 -6.91
N CYS A 261 -9.77 10.71 -8.19
CA CYS A 261 -9.87 9.35 -8.73
C CYS A 261 -8.58 8.52 -8.58
N ALA A 262 -7.40 9.14 -8.47
CA ALA A 262 -6.14 8.44 -8.21
C ALA A 262 -5.87 8.20 -6.72
N GLY A 263 -6.57 8.91 -5.83
CA GLY A 263 -6.42 8.84 -4.37
C GLY A 263 -6.42 7.41 -3.82
N PRO A 264 -7.42 6.56 -4.15
CA PRO A 264 -7.46 5.19 -3.66
C PRO A 264 -6.24 4.35 -4.03
N SER A 265 -5.73 4.50 -5.24
CA SER A 265 -4.54 3.75 -5.67
C SER A 265 -3.26 4.29 -5.02
N HIS A 266 -3.14 5.60 -4.77
CA HIS A 266 -2.07 6.17 -3.94
C HIS A 266 -2.13 5.61 -2.52
N ALA A 267 -3.30 5.64 -1.88
CA ALA A 267 -3.50 5.09 -0.55
C ALA A 267 -3.15 3.59 -0.45
N MET A 268 -3.49 2.80 -1.47
CA MET A 268 -3.10 1.39 -1.55
C MET A 268 -1.58 1.20 -1.64
N VAL A 269 -0.89 2.03 -2.43
CA VAL A 269 0.58 2.01 -2.53
C VAL A 269 1.23 2.42 -1.21
N GLU A 270 0.71 3.45 -0.54
CA GLU A 270 1.15 3.90 0.78
C GLU A 270 0.97 2.80 1.83
N ALA A 271 -0.22 2.20 1.92
CA ALA A 271 -0.50 1.09 2.83
C ALA A 271 0.42 -0.11 2.59
N ALA A 272 0.60 -0.49 1.31
CA ALA A 272 1.49 -1.58 0.94
C ALA A 272 2.96 -1.30 1.32
N ALA A 273 3.42 -0.06 1.15
CA ALA A 273 4.77 0.36 1.54
C ALA A 273 4.94 0.37 3.06
N LEU A 274 3.96 0.86 3.82
CA LEU A 274 3.96 0.86 5.29
C LEU A 274 4.05 -0.56 5.86
N VAL A 275 3.28 -1.50 5.30
CA VAL A 275 3.34 -2.91 5.71
C VAL A 275 4.66 -3.54 5.28
N LYS A 276 5.09 -3.35 4.02
CA LYS A 276 6.35 -3.91 3.50
C LYS A 276 7.57 -3.41 4.27
N SER A 277 7.55 -2.17 4.77
CA SER A 277 8.61 -1.61 5.61
C SER A 277 8.66 -2.20 7.02
N GLY A 278 7.62 -2.90 7.46
CA GLY A 278 7.47 -3.42 8.83
C GLY A 278 7.08 -2.35 9.84
N ALA A 279 6.67 -1.15 9.40
CA ALA A 279 6.19 -0.10 10.31
C ALA A 279 4.85 -0.49 10.95
N TYR A 280 3.98 -1.12 10.18
CA TYR A 280 2.68 -1.64 10.63
C TYR A 280 2.42 -3.01 10.00
N LYS A 281 1.63 -3.84 10.70
CA LYS A 281 1.26 -5.19 10.24
C LYS A 281 -0.04 -5.21 9.46
N ASN A 282 -1.01 -4.41 9.90
CA ASN A 282 -2.35 -4.34 9.33
C ASN A 282 -2.74 -2.87 9.12
N VAL A 283 -2.99 -2.52 7.87
CA VAL A 283 -3.36 -1.17 7.44
C VAL A 283 -4.68 -1.25 6.68
N VAL A 284 -5.65 -0.42 7.05
CA VAL A 284 -6.91 -0.26 6.32
C VAL A 284 -6.82 0.95 5.39
N VAL A 285 -7.18 0.76 4.13
CA VAL A 285 -7.45 1.86 3.18
C VAL A 285 -8.96 2.01 3.08
N VAL A 286 -9.48 3.21 3.30
CA VAL A 286 -10.93 3.49 3.29
C VAL A 286 -11.25 4.72 2.46
N GLY A 287 -12.44 4.74 1.84
CA GLY A 287 -12.99 5.91 1.19
C GLY A 287 -14.51 5.94 1.34
N GLY A 288 -15.02 6.96 2.00
CA GLY A 288 -16.45 7.23 2.14
C GLY A 288 -17.05 7.94 0.94
N GLY A 289 -18.36 8.03 0.87
CA GLY A 289 -19.12 8.61 -0.24
C GLY A 289 -19.06 10.15 -0.28
N CYS A 290 -19.31 10.72 -1.46
CA CYS A 290 -19.34 12.15 -1.71
C CYS A 290 -20.73 12.62 -2.11
N THR A 291 -21.39 13.43 -1.27
CA THR A 291 -22.74 13.95 -1.52
C THR A 291 -22.81 14.91 -2.71
N ALA A 292 -21.75 15.68 -2.95
CA ALA A 292 -21.69 16.64 -4.05
C ALA A 292 -21.89 16.00 -5.44
N LYS A 293 -21.61 14.70 -5.58
CA LYS A 293 -21.73 13.95 -6.84
C LYS A 293 -23.11 13.28 -7.02
N LEU A 294 -23.97 13.30 -6.01
CA LEU A 294 -25.32 12.73 -6.10
C LEU A 294 -26.14 13.47 -7.16
N GLY A 295 -26.75 12.71 -8.07
CA GLY A 295 -27.55 13.26 -9.18
C GLY A 295 -26.77 14.21 -10.10
N MET A 296 -25.43 14.10 -10.19
CA MET A 296 -24.58 15.01 -10.96
C MET A 296 -25.01 15.05 -12.45
N ASN A 297 -25.37 13.90 -13.03
CA ASN A 297 -25.87 13.78 -14.40
C ASN A 297 -27.42 13.73 -14.47
N GLY A 298 -28.11 14.04 -13.40
CA GLY A 298 -29.57 13.95 -13.29
C GLY A 298 -30.33 14.72 -14.36
N LYS A 299 -29.85 15.92 -14.76
CA LYS A 299 -30.47 16.71 -15.84
C LYS A 299 -30.53 15.95 -17.17
N ASP A 300 -29.47 15.24 -17.54
CA ASP A 300 -29.42 14.49 -18.78
C ASP A 300 -30.30 13.25 -18.72
N HIS A 301 -30.41 12.60 -17.56
CA HIS A 301 -31.27 11.46 -17.33
C HIS A 301 -32.74 11.87 -17.40
N VAL A 302 -33.15 12.87 -16.62
CA VAL A 302 -34.54 13.39 -16.59
C VAL A 302 -34.99 13.84 -17.98
N LYS A 303 -34.17 14.63 -18.70
CA LYS A 303 -34.43 15.07 -20.06
C LYS A 303 -34.72 13.92 -21.04
N LYS A 304 -34.16 12.74 -20.80
CA LYS A 304 -34.32 11.53 -21.62
C LYS A 304 -35.38 10.57 -21.09
N GLY A 305 -36.08 10.93 -20.01
CA GLY A 305 -37.08 10.08 -19.37
C GLY A 305 -36.49 8.86 -18.66
N LEU A 306 -35.20 8.92 -18.26
CA LEU A 306 -34.47 7.82 -17.62
C LEU A 306 -34.46 7.98 -16.09
N PRO A 307 -34.26 6.87 -15.34
CA PRO A 307 -34.08 6.96 -13.89
C PRO A 307 -32.76 7.68 -13.57
N VAL A 308 -32.75 8.38 -12.44
CA VAL A 308 -31.51 8.94 -11.85
C VAL A 308 -30.79 7.80 -11.14
N LEU A 309 -29.64 7.39 -11.66
CA LEU A 309 -28.85 6.25 -11.15
C LEU A 309 -27.76 6.67 -10.16
N GLU A 310 -27.56 7.97 -9.97
CA GLU A 310 -26.63 8.54 -8.99
C GLU A 310 -27.39 8.86 -7.67
N ASP A 311 -28.19 7.90 -7.21
CA ASP A 311 -29.00 7.95 -6.00
C ASP A 311 -28.44 7.05 -4.88
N VAL A 312 -27.19 6.59 -5.05
CA VAL A 312 -26.46 5.81 -4.06
C VAL A 312 -25.12 6.47 -3.71
N LEU A 313 -24.79 6.50 -2.43
CA LEU A 313 -23.43 6.74 -1.96
C LEU A 313 -22.66 5.42 -2.08
N GLY A 314 -21.45 5.47 -2.62
CA GLY A 314 -20.53 4.34 -2.61
C GLY A 314 -19.50 4.49 -1.48
N GLY A 315 -19.03 3.39 -0.94
CA GLY A 315 -17.91 3.35 0.01
C GLY A 315 -17.12 2.06 -0.16
N PHE A 316 -15.87 2.08 0.26
CA PHE A 316 -15.03 0.88 0.30
C PHE A 316 -14.05 0.92 1.45
N ALA A 317 -13.62 -0.27 1.90
CA ALA A 317 -12.48 -0.45 2.80
C ALA A 317 -11.68 -1.69 2.37
N ILE A 318 -10.36 -1.61 2.41
CA ILE A 318 -9.44 -2.67 1.99
C ILE A 318 -8.43 -2.93 3.10
N LEU A 319 -8.24 -4.20 3.48
CA LEU A 319 -7.23 -4.60 4.46
C LEU A 319 -5.95 -5.04 3.76
N VAL A 320 -4.89 -4.29 4.02
CA VAL A 320 -3.51 -4.59 3.59
C VAL A 320 -2.74 -5.11 4.80
N SER A 321 -2.19 -6.32 4.70
CA SER A 321 -1.54 -7.00 5.84
C SER A 321 -0.16 -7.54 5.47
N GLU A 322 0.59 -7.95 6.51
CA GLU A 322 1.81 -8.74 6.33
C GLU A 322 1.50 -9.99 5.50
N ASN A 323 2.48 -10.44 4.72
CA ASN A 323 2.35 -11.63 3.88
C ASN A 323 2.02 -12.87 4.71
N ASP A 324 0.92 -13.52 4.41
CA ASP A 324 0.46 -14.73 5.09
C ASP A 324 0.71 -16.03 4.28
N GLY A 325 1.31 -15.88 3.09
CA GLY A 325 1.57 -17.01 2.20
C GLY A 325 0.36 -17.49 1.39
N VAL A 326 -0.81 -16.84 1.55
CA VAL A 326 -2.09 -17.29 0.97
C VAL A 326 -2.76 -16.19 0.17
N ASN A 327 -3.01 -15.03 0.80
CA ASN A 327 -3.72 -13.92 0.17
C ASN A 327 -2.89 -13.26 -0.95
N PRO A 328 -3.53 -12.68 -1.98
CA PRO A 328 -2.84 -12.06 -3.11
C PRO A 328 -1.87 -10.95 -2.68
N GLU A 329 -0.69 -10.94 -3.27
CA GLU A 329 0.36 -9.96 -3.02
C GLU A 329 0.13 -8.67 -3.80
N ILE A 330 0.52 -7.54 -3.19
CA ILE A 330 0.67 -6.25 -3.88
C ILE A 330 2.14 -6.12 -4.30
N ASN A 331 2.38 -6.27 -5.61
CA ASN A 331 3.73 -6.18 -6.16
C ASN A 331 4.06 -4.73 -6.53
N LEU A 332 4.81 -4.05 -5.65
CA LEU A 332 5.26 -2.66 -5.86
C LEU A 332 6.46 -2.52 -6.81
N GLU A 333 7.03 -3.61 -7.32
CA GLU A 333 8.06 -3.54 -8.37
C GLU A 333 7.43 -3.19 -9.72
N VAL A 334 6.18 -3.67 -9.95
CA VAL A 334 5.38 -3.31 -11.11
C VAL A 334 4.51 -2.10 -10.75
N LEU A 335 5.15 -0.94 -10.58
CA LEU A 335 4.53 0.32 -10.16
C LEU A 335 4.55 1.35 -11.30
N GLY A 336 3.38 1.66 -11.87
CA GLY A 336 3.21 2.74 -12.84
C GLY A 336 3.00 4.10 -12.15
N ARG A 337 3.58 5.17 -12.70
CA ARG A 337 3.52 6.51 -12.12
C ARG A 337 3.35 7.55 -13.20
N HIS A 338 2.33 8.40 -13.08
CA HIS A 338 2.23 9.61 -13.86
C HIS A 338 3.06 10.71 -13.16
N THR A 339 4.24 11.00 -13.71
CA THR A 339 5.14 11.99 -13.13
C THR A 339 4.84 13.40 -13.64
N VAL A 340 5.38 14.42 -13.00
CA VAL A 340 5.26 15.83 -13.43
C VAL A 340 5.70 16.02 -14.91
N GLY A 341 6.67 15.27 -15.37
CA GLY A 341 7.15 15.33 -16.77
C GLY A 341 6.35 14.45 -17.74
N THR A 342 5.38 13.67 -17.27
CA THR A 342 4.58 12.77 -18.12
C THR A 342 3.50 13.57 -18.87
N SER A 343 3.24 13.21 -20.12
CA SER A 343 2.16 13.83 -20.91
C SER A 343 0.79 13.51 -20.33
N SER A 344 -0.05 14.53 -20.17
CA SER A 344 -1.45 14.40 -19.76
C SER A 344 -2.38 13.92 -20.90
N ALA A 345 -1.87 13.68 -22.11
CA ALA A 345 -2.65 13.07 -23.18
C ALA A 345 -3.00 11.61 -22.83
N PRO A 346 -4.20 11.10 -23.17
CA PRO A 346 -4.64 9.76 -22.76
C PRO A 346 -3.65 8.64 -23.09
N GLN A 347 -2.97 8.71 -24.23
CA GLN A 347 -1.93 7.76 -24.61
C GLN A 347 -0.70 7.82 -23.68
N GLY A 348 -0.25 9.03 -23.33
CA GLY A 348 0.88 9.23 -22.41
C GLY A 348 0.57 8.72 -21.01
N VAL A 349 -0.66 8.93 -20.54
CA VAL A 349 -1.14 8.41 -19.24
C VAL A 349 -1.11 6.87 -19.23
N ILE A 350 -1.69 6.21 -20.22
CA ILE A 350 -1.68 4.72 -20.28
C ILE A 350 -0.27 4.19 -20.54
N GLN A 351 0.56 4.90 -21.30
CA GLN A 351 1.97 4.52 -21.45
C GLN A 351 2.67 4.46 -20.08
N ALA A 352 2.56 5.53 -19.28
CA ALA A 352 3.21 5.63 -17.97
C ALA A 352 2.63 4.68 -16.92
N LEU A 353 1.31 4.43 -16.95
CA LEU A 353 0.64 3.63 -15.93
C LEU A 353 0.61 2.13 -16.26
N VAL A 354 0.74 1.74 -17.51
CA VAL A 354 0.59 0.34 -17.95
C VAL A 354 1.84 -0.16 -18.64
N MET A 355 2.27 0.50 -19.73
CA MET A 355 3.33 -0.03 -20.58
C MET A 355 4.70 0.03 -19.90
N ASP A 356 5.06 1.20 -19.35
CA ASP A 356 6.37 1.43 -18.77
C ASP A 356 6.67 0.51 -17.58
N PRO A 357 5.76 0.34 -16.58
CA PRO A 357 6.03 -0.57 -15.46
C PRO A 357 6.11 -2.04 -15.89
N LEU A 358 5.30 -2.49 -16.85
CA LEU A 358 5.39 -3.86 -17.37
C LEU A 358 6.72 -4.08 -18.09
N GLN A 359 7.10 -3.19 -19.00
CA GLN A 359 8.36 -3.31 -19.76
C GLN A 359 9.59 -3.25 -18.84
N ALA A 360 9.58 -2.38 -17.82
CA ALA A 360 10.67 -2.29 -16.85
C ALA A 360 10.89 -3.62 -16.07
N ASN A 361 9.85 -4.43 -15.96
CA ASN A 361 9.88 -5.74 -15.28
C ASN A 361 9.91 -6.92 -16.27
N GLY A 362 10.19 -6.68 -17.56
CA GLY A 362 10.25 -7.74 -18.58
C GLY A 362 8.91 -8.40 -18.88
N MET A 363 7.80 -7.76 -18.50
CA MET A 363 6.43 -8.25 -18.71
C MET A 363 5.83 -7.65 -19.98
N SER A 364 4.93 -8.38 -20.58
CA SER A 364 4.06 -7.93 -21.66
C SER A 364 2.62 -7.72 -21.19
N LEU A 365 1.78 -7.10 -22.02
CA LEU A 365 0.33 -7.00 -21.73
C LEU A 365 -0.34 -8.37 -21.56
N MET A 366 0.16 -9.41 -22.23
CA MET A 366 -0.39 -10.75 -22.21
C MET A 366 -0.08 -11.49 -20.88
N ASP A 367 0.84 -10.97 -20.08
CA ASP A 367 1.19 -11.52 -18.77
C ASP A 367 0.25 -11.00 -17.67
N VAL A 368 -0.65 -10.05 -17.99
CA VAL A 368 -1.64 -9.49 -17.06
C VAL A 368 -3.02 -10.04 -17.42
N ASP A 369 -3.63 -10.79 -16.51
CA ASP A 369 -4.93 -11.42 -16.74
C ASP A 369 -6.08 -10.41 -16.79
N LYS A 370 -6.06 -9.39 -15.90
CA LYS A 370 -7.09 -8.35 -15.87
C LYS A 370 -6.50 -6.96 -15.66
N PHE A 371 -7.00 -5.99 -16.43
CA PHE A 371 -6.74 -4.56 -16.25
C PHE A 371 -7.95 -3.90 -15.63
N SER A 372 -7.76 -3.29 -14.45
CA SER A 372 -8.82 -2.58 -13.74
C SER A 372 -8.55 -1.07 -13.75
N PRO A 373 -9.01 -0.36 -14.79
CA PRO A 373 -9.00 1.11 -14.81
C PRO A 373 -10.18 1.67 -14.00
N GLU A 374 -10.58 2.91 -14.26
CA GLU A 374 -11.83 3.46 -13.71
C GLU A 374 -13.03 2.61 -14.13
N LEU A 375 -13.78 2.11 -13.15
CA LEU A 375 -14.90 1.19 -13.33
C LEU A 375 -16.27 1.89 -13.28
N GLN A 376 -16.33 3.10 -13.79
CA GLN A 376 -17.55 3.92 -13.81
C GLN A 376 -18.69 3.23 -14.54
N ASN A 377 -19.90 3.27 -13.94
CA ASN A 377 -21.10 2.70 -14.52
C ASN A 377 -21.48 3.40 -15.83
N PRO A 378 -21.45 2.71 -16.99
CA PRO A 378 -21.76 3.31 -18.29
C PRO A 378 -23.24 3.71 -18.45
N ASP A 379 -24.16 3.11 -17.71
CA ASP A 379 -25.58 3.50 -17.75
C ASP A 379 -25.79 4.94 -17.24
N VAL A 380 -24.91 5.42 -16.33
CA VAL A 380 -24.90 6.82 -15.88
C VAL A 380 -24.28 7.73 -16.94
N LEU A 381 -23.14 7.34 -17.48
CA LEU A 381 -22.29 8.22 -18.28
C LEU A 381 -22.69 8.33 -19.75
N LYS A 382 -23.22 7.25 -20.34
CA LYS A 382 -23.67 7.26 -21.75
C LYS A 382 -24.81 8.26 -21.99
N PRO A 383 -25.86 8.31 -21.14
CA PRO A 383 -26.90 9.33 -21.28
C PRO A 383 -26.35 10.76 -21.13
N ALA A 384 -25.35 10.99 -20.31
CA ALA A 384 -24.71 12.29 -20.11
C ALA A 384 -23.71 12.68 -21.23
N GLY A 385 -23.47 11.77 -22.19
CA GLY A 385 -22.59 12.04 -23.33
C GLY A 385 -21.09 11.75 -23.09
N ALA A 386 -20.72 11.24 -21.93
CA ALA A 386 -19.33 10.87 -21.62
C ALA A 386 -18.92 9.49 -22.18
N GLY A 387 -19.88 8.68 -22.64
CA GLY A 387 -19.64 7.35 -23.19
C GLY A 387 -19.35 6.29 -22.13
N ASP A 388 -18.71 5.20 -22.55
CA ASP A 388 -18.25 4.14 -21.65
C ASP A 388 -16.77 4.34 -21.33
N VAL A 389 -16.51 4.91 -20.14
CA VAL A 389 -15.14 5.28 -19.72
C VAL A 389 -14.28 4.04 -19.54
N THR A 390 -14.83 2.97 -18.96
CA THR A 390 -14.11 1.71 -18.73
C THR A 390 -13.72 1.07 -20.08
N GLU A 391 -14.67 0.97 -21.02
CA GLU A 391 -14.41 0.45 -22.37
C GLU A 391 -13.37 1.32 -23.12
N ALA A 392 -13.45 2.65 -23.00
CA ALA A 392 -12.51 3.56 -23.64
C ALA A 392 -11.07 3.35 -23.13
N ASN A 393 -10.90 3.08 -21.82
CA ASN A 393 -9.60 2.73 -21.24
C ASN A 393 -9.09 1.37 -21.75
N ASN A 394 -9.94 0.35 -21.78
CA ASN A 394 -9.59 -0.97 -22.31
C ASN A 394 -9.16 -0.87 -23.80
N LYS A 395 -9.88 -0.07 -24.61
CA LYS A 395 -9.52 0.21 -26.01
C LYS A 395 -8.15 0.90 -26.12
N MET A 396 -7.85 1.85 -25.22
CA MET A 396 -6.56 2.57 -25.23
C MET A 396 -5.40 1.64 -24.90
N ILE A 397 -5.55 0.77 -23.89
CA ILE A 397 -4.55 -0.24 -23.52
C ILE A 397 -4.29 -1.17 -24.71
N ALA A 398 -5.35 -1.73 -25.31
CA ALA A 398 -5.25 -2.63 -26.45
C ALA A 398 -4.63 -1.95 -27.69
N ALA A 399 -5.01 -0.70 -27.97
CA ALA A 399 -4.48 0.06 -29.12
C ALA A 399 -2.98 0.36 -28.97
N LEU A 400 -2.51 0.68 -27.76
CA LEU A 400 -1.09 0.83 -27.48
C LEU A 400 -0.35 -0.51 -27.60
N GLY A 401 -0.94 -1.61 -27.14
CA GLY A 401 -0.41 -2.96 -27.34
C GLY A 401 -0.21 -3.31 -28.81
N VAL A 402 -1.19 -2.99 -29.64
CA VAL A 402 -1.07 -3.14 -31.11
C VAL A 402 0.04 -2.26 -31.68
N LYS A 403 0.09 -0.99 -31.27
CA LYS A 403 1.13 -0.04 -31.73
C LYS A 403 2.54 -0.48 -31.40
N LEU A 404 2.72 -1.10 -30.24
CA LEU A 404 4.01 -1.61 -29.74
C LEU A 404 4.32 -3.04 -30.24
N GLY A 405 3.42 -3.65 -31.03
CA GLY A 405 3.59 -5.01 -31.56
C GLY A 405 3.41 -6.13 -30.54
N MET A 406 2.83 -5.83 -29.38
CA MET A 406 2.53 -6.82 -28.33
C MET A 406 1.26 -7.63 -28.63
N ILE A 407 0.33 -7.05 -29.37
CA ILE A 407 -0.96 -7.65 -29.73
C ILE A 407 -1.15 -7.52 -31.24
N PRO A 408 -1.50 -8.58 -31.98
CA PRO A 408 -1.93 -8.47 -33.39
C PRO A 408 -3.20 -7.62 -33.48
N LYS A 409 -3.27 -6.76 -34.50
CA LYS A 409 -4.45 -5.90 -34.71
C LYS A 409 -5.76 -6.70 -34.84
N THR A 410 -5.69 -7.91 -35.38
CA THR A 410 -6.83 -8.84 -35.48
C THR A 410 -7.33 -9.38 -34.15
N GLU A 411 -6.49 -9.37 -33.11
CA GLU A 411 -6.79 -9.91 -31.78
C GLU A 411 -7.18 -8.83 -30.78
N MET A 412 -7.20 -7.55 -31.19
CA MET A 412 -7.50 -6.43 -30.29
C MET A 412 -8.85 -6.59 -29.56
N LYS A 413 -9.89 -7.06 -30.27
CA LYS A 413 -11.22 -7.28 -29.67
C LYS A 413 -11.18 -8.42 -28.65
N THR A 414 -10.59 -9.54 -29.01
CA THR A 414 -10.42 -10.71 -28.12
C THR A 414 -9.63 -10.34 -26.87
N PHE A 415 -8.56 -9.56 -27.02
CA PHE A 415 -7.79 -9.04 -25.87
C PHE A 415 -8.66 -8.23 -24.91
N MET A 416 -9.48 -7.31 -25.45
CA MET A 416 -10.38 -6.50 -24.60
C MET A 416 -11.43 -7.35 -23.88
N GLU A 417 -11.96 -8.39 -24.53
CA GLU A 417 -12.94 -9.30 -23.94
C GLU A 417 -12.31 -10.18 -22.84
N GLN A 418 -11.06 -10.59 -22.99
CA GLN A 418 -10.36 -11.47 -22.06
C GLN A 418 -9.73 -10.71 -20.89
N HIS A 419 -9.11 -9.56 -21.14
CA HIS A 419 -8.30 -8.83 -20.19
C HIS A 419 -8.97 -7.55 -19.64
N GLY A 420 -9.97 -7.00 -20.32
CA GLY A 420 -10.73 -5.84 -19.90
C GLY A 420 -11.83 -6.19 -18.89
N LEU A 421 -12.36 -5.16 -18.24
CA LEU A 421 -13.48 -5.23 -17.32
C LEU A 421 -14.63 -4.36 -17.81
N THR A 422 -15.83 -4.63 -17.31
CA THR A 422 -17.03 -3.79 -17.48
C THR A 422 -17.16 -2.87 -16.26
N GLY A 423 -17.51 -1.60 -16.46
CA GLY A 423 -17.74 -0.65 -15.37
C GLY A 423 -19.06 -0.90 -14.67
N TYR A 424 -19.09 -0.77 -13.34
CA TYR A 424 -20.29 -1.01 -12.52
C TYR A 424 -20.36 -0.16 -11.25
N ALA A 425 -19.29 0.56 -10.94
CA ALA A 425 -19.20 1.32 -9.69
C ALA A 425 -19.93 2.67 -9.79
N PRO A 426 -20.43 3.21 -8.65
CA PRO A 426 -20.96 4.57 -8.60
C PRO A 426 -19.99 5.61 -9.15
N THR A 427 -20.52 6.65 -9.81
CA THR A 427 -19.69 7.67 -10.51
C THR A 427 -19.23 8.78 -9.57
N GLN A 428 -18.88 8.47 -8.33
CA GLN A 428 -18.49 9.43 -7.30
C GLN A 428 -16.98 9.54 -7.19
N GLY A 429 -16.36 10.37 -8.02
CA GLY A 429 -14.96 10.75 -7.91
C GLY A 429 -13.99 9.58 -7.70
N HIS A 430 -13.56 9.37 -6.48
CA HIS A 430 -12.62 8.31 -6.08
C HIS A 430 -13.23 6.89 -6.08
N ILE A 431 -14.55 6.74 -5.93
CA ILE A 431 -15.19 5.42 -5.80
C ILE A 431 -14.96 4.52 -7.03
N PRO A 432 -15.12 4.98 -8.30
CA PRO A 432 -14.97 4.11 -9.46
C PRO A 432 -13.53 3.85 -9.89
N SER A 433 -12.52 4.31 -9.15
CA SER A 433 -11.11 3.98 -9.41
C SER A 433 -10.91 2.46 -9.53
N GLY A 434 -9.80 1.95 -10.00
CA GLY A 434 -9.60 0.50 -10.18
C GLY A 434 -9.82 -0.38 -8.94
N VAL A 435 -9.91 0.24 -7.76
CA VAL A 435 -10.04 -0.41 -6.44
C VAL A 435 -11.32 -1.25 -6.24
N PRO A 436 -12.51 -0.92 -6.81
CA PRO A 436 -13.69 -1.78 -6.68
C PRO A 436 -13.50 -3.23 -7.16
N TYR A 437 -12.53 -3.48 -8.04
CA TYR A 437 -12.21 -4.81 -8.51
C TYR A 437 -11.45 -5.69 -7.50
N LEU A 438 -10.87 -5.13 -6.46
CA LEU A 438 -9.98 -5.87 -5.55
C LEU A 438 -10.67 -7.04 -4.84
N GLY A 439 -11.97 -6.94 -4.52
CA GLY A 439 -12.73 -8.05 -3.97
C GLY A 439 -12.81 -9.24 -4.93
N PHE A 440 -13.13 -8.99 -6.19
CA PHE A 440 -13.16 -10.01 -7.23
C PHE A 440 -11.76 -10.52 -7.59
N ALA A 441 -10.76 -9.63 -7.68
CA ALA A 441 -9.36 -10.01 -7.92
C ALA A 441 -8.86 -10.97 -6.83
N ARG A 442 -9.09 -10.61 -5.55
CA ARG A 442 -8.71 -11.47 -4.42
C ARG A 442 -9.39 -12.84 -4.53
N GLN A 443 -10.69 -12.86 -4.77
CA GLN A 443 -11.44 -14.11 -4.90
C GLN A 443 -10.91 -14.98 -6.04
N SER A 444 -10.83 -14.43 -7.25
CA SER A 444 -10.42 -15.20 -8.46
C SER A 444 -8.97 -15.68 -8.38
N ILE A 445 -8.08 -14.91 -7.74
CA ILE A 445 -6.70 -15.33 -7.52
C ILE A 445 -6.63 -16.46 -6.49
N LEU A 446 -7.39 -16.40 -5.40
CA LEU A 446 -7.47 -17.49 -4.41
C LEU A 446 -8.08 -18.77 -5.00
N GLU A 447 -9.07 -18.64 -5.86
CA GLU A 447 -9.68 -19.77 -6.60
C GLU A 447 -8.78 -20.32 -7.72
N GLY A 448 -7.71 -19.58 -8.08
CA GLY A 448 -6.76 -19.95 -9.13
C GLY A 448 -7.29 -19.75 -10.57
N THR A 449 -8.39 -19.05 -10.76
CA THR A 449 -8.97 -18.70 -12.06
C THR A 449 -8.28 -17.51 -12.72
N THR A 450 -7.65 -16.66 -11.92
CA THR A 450 -6.84 -15.50 -12.32
C THR A 450 -5.50 -15.56 -11.58
N LYS A 451 -4.41 -15.17 -12.24
CA LYS A 451 -3.07 -15.12 -11.62
C LYS A 451 -2.74 -13.74 -11.09
N ASN A 452 -3.18 -12.71 -11.80
CA ASN A 452 -2.88 -11.33 -11.45
C ASN A 452 -3.89 -10.33 -12.04
N ALA A 453 -3.87 -9.12 -11.50
CA ALA A 453 -4.63 -7.99 -12.01
C ALA A 453 -3.85 -6.69 -11.82
N MET A 454 -3.88 -5.81 -12.80
CA MET A 454 -3.29 -4.47 -12.71
C MET A 454 -4.37 -3.46 -12.33
N ILE A 455 -4.19 -2.83 -11.17
CA ILE A 455 -5.08 -1.78 -10.65
C ILE A 455 -4.56 -0.44 -11.11
N ILE A 456 -5.40 0.38 -11.73
CA ILE A 456 -5.01 1.61 -12.39
C ILE A 456 -5.89 2.76 -11.89
N GLY A 457 -5.37 3.52 -10.92
CA GLY A 457 -5.98 4.79 -10.49
C GLY A 457 -5.49 5.92 -11.36
N LYS A 458 -6.42 6.72 -11.89
CA LYS A 458 -6.06 7.90 -12.68
C LYS A 458 -7.05 9.03 -12.45
N GLY A 459 -6.54 10.25 -12.36
CA GLY A 459 -7.28 11.44 -11.99
C GLY A 459 -7.46 12.45 -13.12
N SER A 460 -8.22 13.51 -12.84
CA SER A 460 -8.46 14.60 -13.79
C SER A 460 -7.28 15.57 -13.90
N LEU A 461 -7.22 16.29 -15.04
CA LEU A 461 -6.21 17.30 -15.34
C LEU A 461 -6.14 18.44 -14.34
N PHE A 462 -7.22 18.75 -13.63
CA PHE A 462 -7.29 20.02 -12.91
C PHE A 462 -6.88 19.95 -11.44
N LEU A 463 -6.88 18.76 -10.83
CA LEU A 463 -6.45 18.49 -9.45
C LEU A 463 -6.79 19.64 -8.47
N GLY A 464 -8.06 20.00 -8.38
CA GLY A 464 -8.53 21.13 -7.56
C GLY A 464 -8.17 22.52 -8.13
N ARG A 465 -7.90 22.62 -9.42
CA ARG A 465 -7.47 23.83 -10.14
C ARG A 465 -6.10 24.39 -9.68
N MET A 466 -5.26 23.56 -9.09
CA MET A 466 -3.91 23.91 -8.68
C MET A 466 -2.87 23.63 -9.76
N THR A 467 -3.21 22.77 -10.75
CA THR A 467 -2.32 22.38 -11.84
C THR A 467 -3.12 21.95 -13.08
N ASN A 468 -2.48 21.95 -14.25
CA ASN A 468 -3.00 21.34 -15.48
C ASN A 468 -2.48 19.91 -15.70
N LEU A 469 -1.82 19.32 -14.70
CA LEU A 469 -1.30 17.97 -14.78
C LEU A 469 -2.42 16.95 -14.57
N PHE A 470 -2.23 15.78 -15.13
CA PHE A 470 -2.98 14.58 -14.81
C PHE A 470 -2.37 13.94 -13.55
N ASP A 471 -3.09 13.08 -12.85
CA ASP A 471 -2.55 12.26 -11.79
C ASP A 471 -2.84 10.78 -12.05
N GLY A 472 -1.96 9.90 -11.58
CA GLY A 472 -2.19 8.48 -11.70
C GLY A 472 -1.06 7.64 -11.14
N VAL A 473 -1.48 6.50 -10.61
CA VAL A 473 -0.60 5.43 -10.13
C VAL A 473 -1.26 4.08 -10.41
N SER A 474 -0.47 3.06 -10.71
CA SER A 474 -0.95 1.69 -10.88
C SER A 474 -0.03 0.71 -10.18
N PHE A 475 -0.56 -0.44 -9.79
CA PHE A 475 0.20 -1.52 -9.17
C PHE A 475 -0.36 -2.87 -9.58
N LEU A 476 0.45 -3.92 -9.45
CA LEU A 476 0.04 -5.29 -9.76
C LEU A 476 -0.39 -6.01 -8.48
N VAL A 477 -1.56 -6.63 -8.50
CA VAL A 477 -1.99 -7.62 -7.52
C VAL A 477 -1.81 -9.00 -8.14
N GLN A 478 -1.12 -9.90 -7.46
CA GLN A 478 -0.78 -11.20 -8.03
C GLN A 478 -0.98 -12.34 -7.03
N LYS A 479 -1.03 -13.56 -7.57
CA LYS A 479 -1.03 -14.76 -6.74
C LYS A 479 0.15 -14.72 -5.79
N ASN A 480 -0.10 -15.07 -4.53
CA ASN A 480 0.95 -15.18 -3.52
C ASN A 480 2.02 -16.17 -4.00
N THR A 481 3.25 -15.73 -4.03
CA THR A 481 4.40 -16.56 -4.41
C THR A 481 4.80 -17.55 -3.31
N GLY A 482 4.04 -17.57 -2.25
CA GLY A 482 4.32 -18.13 -0.95
C GLY A 482 4.94 -17.03 -0.09
N LYS A 483 4.76 -17.07 1.25
CA LYS A 483 5.84 -16.50 2.05
C LYS A 483 7.07 -17.01 1.32
N GLU A 484 8.04 -16.14 1.00
CA GLU A 484 9.37 -16.65 1.10
C GLU A 484 9.43 -17.27 2.51
N GLU A 485 9.02 -18.51 2.62
CA GLU A 485 9.79 -19.39 3.41
C GLU A 485 11.17 -19.19 2.80
N ALA A 486 11.98 -18.40 3.45
CA ALA A 486 13.40 -18.70 3.47
C ALA A 486 13.36 -20.22 3.49
N VAL A 487 13.78 -20.90 2.41
CA VAL A 487 13.66 -22.34 2.26
C VAL A 487 14.21 -22.94 3.54
N VAL A 488 13.32 -23.06 4.50
CA VAL A 488 13.49 -23.86 5.67
C VAL A 488 13.03 -25.25 5.17
N GLY A 489 13.83 -25.79 4.31
CA GLY A 489 14.09 -27.19 4.43
C GLY A 489 14.48 -27.37 5.87
N ALA A 490 13.69 -28.01 6.72
CA ALA A 490 13.76 -28.08 8.18
C ALA A 490 15.05 -27.44 8.69
N ALA A 491 15.06 -26.10 8.83
CA ALA A 491 16.29 -25.37 9.03
C ALA A 491 16.74 -25.81 10.40
N LYS A 492 17.82 -26.54 10.43
CA LYS A 492 18.55 -26.82 11.64
C LYS A 492 18.60 -25.50 12.36
N THR A 493 18.00 -25.39 13.55
CA THR A 493 17.93 -24.14 14.28
C THR A 493 19.36 -23.65 14.47
N VAL A 494 19.80 -22.69 13.64
CA VAL A 494 21.18 -22.19 13.65
C VAL A 494 21.42 -21.54 15.01
N THR A 495 22.41 -22.06 15.73
CA THR A 495 22.82 -21.53 17.03
C THR A 495 24.13 -20.78 16.87
N ILE A 496 24.10 -19.46 17.10
CA ILE A 496 25.30 -18.60 17.04
C ILE A 496 25.83 -18.36 18.44
N GLY A 497 27.12 -18.64 18.64
CA GLY A 497 27.81 -18.27 19.86
C GLY A 497 28.22 -16.80 19.83
N LEU A 498 27.96 -16.06 20.91
CA LEU A 498 28.39 -14.68 21.08
C LEU A 498 29.43 -14.62 22.22
N ALA A 499 30.68 -14.39 21.89
CA ALA A 499 31.74 -14.26 22.87
C ALA A 499 31.61 -12.93 23.64
N ALA A 500 31.50 -13.00 24.97
CA ALA A 500 31.38 -11.82 25.82
C ALA A 500 32.71 -11.07 25.97
N GLU A 501 33.84 -11.77 25.76
CA GLU A 501 35.18 -11.23 25.89
C GLU A 501 35.45 -10.06 24.95
N GLY A 502 36.01 -8.98 25.49
CA GLY A 502 36.48 -7.83 24.69
C GLY A 502 35.40 -6.79 24.34
N THR A 503 34.16 -6.94 24.79
CA THR A 503 33.12 -5.92 24.57
C THR A 503 33.24 -4.76 25.54
N GLU A 504 33.18 -3.51 25.05
CA GLU A 504 33.34 -2.29 25.88
C GLU A 504 32.00 -1.75 26.39
N LEU A 505 30.86 -2.15 25.83
CA LEU A 505 29.53 -1.63 26.17
C LEU A 505 28.77 -2.47 27.19
N GLY A 506 29.44 -3.48 27.78
CA GLY A 506 28.95 -4.23 28.92
C GLY A 506 27.87 -5.31 28.61
N GLU A 507 27.49 -6.01 29.70
CA GLU A 507 26.61 -7.18 29.64
C GLU A 507 25.18 -6.85 29.13
N GLU A 508 24.67 -5.70 29.50
CA GLU A 508 23.32 -5.28 29.10
C GLU A 508 23.23 -5.09 27.56
N ASN A 509 24.28 -4.54 26.93
CA ASN A 509 24.38 -4.44 25.48
C ASN A 509 24.36 -5.82 24.80
N LEU A 510 25.01 -6.83 25.40
CA LEU A 510 24.96 -8.21 24.88
C LEU A 510 23.58 -8.83 25.02
N LYS A 511 22.89 -8.64 26.15
CA LYS A 511 21.51 -9.11 26.35
C LYS A 511 20.53 -8.47 25.35
N GLN A 512 20.67 -7.18 25.10
CA GLN A 512 19.89 -6.48 24.08
C GLN A 512 20.20 -7.03 22.67
N ALA A 513 21.46 -7.32 22.37
CA ALA A 513 21.84 -7.92 21.08
C ALA A 513 21.19 -9.30 20.88
N VAL A 514 21.18 -10.14 21.92
CA VAL A 514 20.50 -11.45 21.87
C VAL A 514 19.00 -11.30 21.65
N ALA A 515 18.35 -10.36 22.34
CA ALA A 515 16.92 -10.08 22.15
C ALA A 515 16.60 -9.58 20.73
N LEU A 516 17.46 -8.73 20.16
CA LEU A 516 17.31 -8.25 18.77
C LEU A 516 17.58 -9.35 17.75
N ALA A 517 18.58 -10.23 17.97
CA ALA A 517 18.85 -11.38 17.10
C ALA A 517 17.70 -12.39 17.13
N ALA A 518 17.08 -12.62 18.29
CA ALA A 518 15.90 -13.47 18.43
C ALA A 518 14.71 -12.97 17.59
N LYS A 519 14.49 -11.65 17.52
CA LYS A 519 13.48 -11.04 16.61
C LYS A 519 13.78 -11.27 15.14
N LYS A 520 15.02 -11.59 14.80
CA LYS A 520 15.46 -11.96 13.43
C LYS A 520 15.49 -13.49 13.21
N GLY A 521 14.94 -14.27 14.14
CA GLY A 521 14.88 -15.73 14.03
C GLY A 521 16.19 -16.46 14.35
N VAL A 522 17.18 -15.79 14.96
CA VAL A 522 18.49 -16.37 15.24
C VAL A 522 18.61 -16.69 16.72
N LYS A 523 18.93 -17.97 17.03
CA LYS A 523 19.26 -18.40 18.39
C LYS A 523 20.70 -18.01 18.73
N VAL A 524 20.90 -17.21 19.76
CA VAL A 524 22.22 -16.76 20.21
C VAL A 524 22.49 -17.22 21.63
N VAL A 525 23.70 -17.73 21.87
CA VAL A 525 24.19 -18.17 23.18
C VAL A 525 25.40 -17.32 23.56
N ILE A 526 25.29 -16.60 24.68
CA ILE A 526 26.42 -15.81 25.22
C ILE A 526 27.43 -16.80 25.84
N MET A 527 28.73 -16.63 25.53
CA MET A 527 29.83 -17.43 26.02
C MET A 527 30.74 -16.57 26.88
N GLU A 528 30.92 -16.93 28.13
CA GLU A 528 31.72 -16.19 29.11
C GLU A 528 33.18 -16.65 29.13
N GLY A 529 33.44 -17.90 28.70
CA GLY A 529 34.78 -18.49 28.66
C GLY A 529 35.67 -18.07 27.49
N GLY A 530 35.27 -17.00 26.77
CA GLY A 530 36.07 -16.38 25.71
C GLY A 530 36.29 -17.27 24.49
N HIS A 531 37.41 -17.05 23.79
CA HIS A 531 37.74 -17.77 22.54
C HIS A 531 37.90 -19.28 22.71
N ALA A 532 38.41 -19.73 23.87
CA ALA A 532 38.62 -21.17 24.12
C ALA A 532 37.27 -21.93 24.23
N GLU A 533 36.28 -21.35 24.89
CA GLU A 533 34.91 -21.90 24.93
C GLU A 533 34.28 -21.89 23.53
N MET A 534 34.43 -20.79 22.81
CA MET A 534 33.92 -20.60 21.46
C MET A 534 34.46 -21.71 20.51
N GLU A 535 35.78 -21.91 20.48
CA GLU A 535 36.41 -22.92 19.61
C GLU A 535 36.01 -24.34 20.01
N ALA A 536 35.91 -24.65 21.30
CA ALA A 536 35.45 -25.93 21.80
C ALA A 536 34.00 -26.23 21.36
N LYS A 537 33.10 -25.25 21.44
CA LYS A 537 31.69 -25.39 21.04
C LYS A 537 31.52 -25.44 19.51
N LEU A 538 32.32 -24.74 18.74
CA LEU A 538 32.39 -24.89 17.29
C LEU A 538 32.85 -26.31 16.89
N ALA A 539 33.91 -26.78 17.52
CA ALA A 539 34.46 -28.11 17.24
C ALA A 539 33.49 -29.26 17.64
N SER A 540 32.74 -29.09 18.71
CA SER A 540 31.71 -30.06 19.12
C SER A 540 30.41 -30.00 18.32
N GLY A 541 30.18 -28.93 17.53
CA GLY A 541 28.93 -28.68 16.82
C GLY A 541 27.78 -28.23 17.75
N GLU A 542 28.07 -27.76 18.97
CA GLU A 542 27.08 -27.17 19.87
C GLU A 542 26.62 -25.81 19.36
N ILE A 543 27.48 -25.07 18.68
CA ILE A 543 27.17 -23.85 17.92
C ILE A 543 27.58 -24.02 16.46
N ASP A 544 26.83 -23.44 15.56
CA ASP A 544 27.06 -23.55 14.11
C ASP A 544 27.97 -22.44 13.57
N GLY A 545 28.08 -21.32 14.29
CA GLY A 545 28.94 -20.19 13.99
C GLY A 545 29.11 -19.31 15.22
N ALA A 546 30.02 -18.34 15.16
CA ALA A 546 30.31 -17.47 16.30
C ALA A 546 30.51 -16.00 15.90
N VAL A 547 30.23 -15.10 16.84
CA VAL A 547 30.51 -13.66 16.75
C VAL A 547 31.38 -13.28 17.94
N ALA A 548 32.49 -12.56 17.71
CA ALA A 548 33.43 -12.13 18.73
C ALA A 548 33.88 -10.67 18.50
N ALA A 549 34.16 -9.94 19.57
CA ALA A 549 34.66 -8.57 19.49
C ALA A 549 36.12 -8.47 18.94
N HIS A 550 36.83 -9.56 18.96
CA HIS A 550 38.15 -9.72 18.37
C HIS A 550 38.42 -11.22 18.17
N TYR A 551 39.13 -11.59 17.09
CA TYR A 551 39.59 -12.95 16.88
C TYR A 551 40.90 -12.94 16.08
N PRO A 552 41.95 -13.69 16.53
CA PRO A 552 43.26 -13.70 15.88
C PRO A 552 43.27 -14.65 14.66
N PHE A 553 42.74 -14.21 13.52
CA PHE A 553 42.78 -15.00 12.30
C PHE A 553 44.21 -15.31 11.86
N PRO A 554 44.46 -16.51 11.32
CA PRO A 554 45.75 -16.85 10.74
C PRO A 554 46.01 -16.04 9.44
N ILE A 555 47.29 -15.92 9.06
CA ILE A 555 47.66 -15.36 7.75
C ILE A 555 47.03 -16.23 6.66
N GLY A 556 46.44 -15.61 5.66
CA GLY A 556 45.72 -16.27 4.57
C GLY A 556 44.20 -16.07 4.67
N VAL A 557 43.70 -15.50 5.77
CA VAL A 557 42.27 -15.26 5.98
C VAL A 557 41.90 -13.79 5.70
N SER A 558 40.92 -13.58 4.82
CA SER A 558 40.23 -12.29 4.58
C SER A 558 38.98 -12.17 5.44
N THR A 559 38.70 -11.00 5.99
CA THR A 559 37.41 -10.72 6.60
C THR A 559 36.53 -9.86 5.67
N VAL A 560 35.28 -10.25 5.50
CA VAL A 560 34.33 -9.58 4.60
C VAL A 560 33.23 -8.93 5.40
N GLY A 561 33.37 -7.64 5.67
CA GLY A 561 32.34 -6.85 6.38
C GLY A 561 31.17 -6.49 5.49
N ARG A 562 30.03 -6.18 6.11
CA ARG A 562 28.84 -5.72 5.41
C ARG A 562 28.35 -4.41 6.04
N VAL A 563 28.23 -3.36 5.23
CA VAL A 563 27.88 -2.00 5.66
C VAL A 563 26.60 -1.56 5.01
N VAL A 564 25.97 -0.54 5.61
CA VAL A 564 24.88 0.21 5.00
C VAL A 564 25.46 1.55 4.52
N THR A 565 25.36 1.84 3.23
CA THR A 565 25.97 3.04 2.64
C THR A 565 25.17 4.30 2.94
N PRO A 566 25.83 5.44 3.27
CA PRO A 566 25.13 6.62 3.76
C PRO A 566 24.27 7.34 2.74
N ALA A 567 24.60 7.25 1.44
CA ALA A 567 23.88 8.01 0.41
C ALA A 567 22.49 7.41 0.07
N TYR A 568 22.41 6.07 -0.01
CA TYR A 568 21.20 5.37 -0.48
C TYR A 568 20.72 4.25 0.45
N GLY A 569 21.36 4.03 1.59
CA GLY A 569 21.03 2.92 2.47
C GLY A 569 21.27 1.53 1.85
N LYS A 570 22.04 1.44 0.78
CA LYS A 570 22.35 0.17 0.11
C LYS A 570 23.33 -0.63 0.94
N GLU A 571 23.11 -1.93 1.06
CA GLU A 571 24.07 -2.85 1.64
C GLU A 571 25.22 -3.08 0.66
N MET A 572 26.45 -3.10 1.17
CA MET A 572 27.68 -3.29 0.40
C MET A 572 28.68 -4.10 1.22
N PHE A 573 29.33 -5.07 0.55
CA PHE A 573 30.40 -5.85 1.16
C PHE A 573 31.73 -5.12 1.04
N ILE A 574 32.49 -5.06 2.15
CA ILE A 574 33.85 -4.53 2.20
C ILE A 574 34.81 -5.70 2.37
N ALA A 575 35.63 -5.95 1.37
CA ALA A 575 36.64 -6.99 1.32
C ALA A 575 38.05 -6.37 1.10
N ASN A 576 38.94 -6.30 2.11
CA ASN A 576 39.03 -6.88 3.44
C ASN A 576 38.76 -5.81 4.52
N THR A 577 38.33 -6.20 5.72
CA THR A 577 38.07 -5.29 6.85
C THR A 577 39.09 -5.43 7.98
N THR A 578 39.72 -6.59 8.12
CA THR A 578 40.78 -6.88 9.08
C THR A 578 41.53 -8.17 8.68
N GLY A 579 42.57 -8.52 9.36
CA GLY A 579 43.40 -9.69 9.03
C GLY A 579 44.38 -9.46 7.86
N THR A 580 45.12 -10.49 7.53
CA THR A 580 46.16 -10.48 6.49
C THR A 580 45.95 -11.68 5.57
N SER A 581 45.30 -11.45 4.44
CA SER A 581 45.01 -12.51 3.46
C SER A 581 46.23 -12.96 2.64
N ASP A 582 47.22 -12.09 2.52
CA ASP A 582 48.55 -12.39 1.94
C ASP A 582 49.57 -11.36 2.39
N THR A 583 50.83 -11.71 2.32
CA THR A 583 51.96 -10.80 2.60
C THR A 583 52.28 -9.87 1.40
N ASP A 584 51.94 -10.27 0.18
CA ASP A 584 51.96 -9.41 -0.99
C ASP A 584 50.62 -8.65 -1.11
N ARG A 585 50.70 -7.33 -1.24
CA ARG A 585 49.53 -6.46 -1.25
C ARG A 585 48.55 -6.75 -2.41
N VAL A 586 49.08 -6.99 -3.61
CA VAL A 586 48.24 -7.23 -4.78
C VAL A 586 47.63 -8.63 -4.72
N ALA A 587 48.41 -9.62 -4.29
CA ALA A 587 47.88 -10.97 -4.03
C ALA A 587 46.80 -10.96 -2.95
N ALA A 588 47.01 -10.18 -1.88
CA ALA A 588 46.00 -9.98 -0.83
C ALA A 588 44.69 -9.41 -1.41
N MET A 589 44.76 -8.36 -2.22
CA MET A 589 43.53 -7.76 -2.81
C MET A 589 42.86 -8.70 -3.82
N VAL A 590 43.59 -9.56 -4.54
CA VAL A 590 42.98 -10.60 -5.38
C VAL A 590 42.25 -11.64 -4.52
N LYS A 591 42.86 -12.13 -3.43
CA LYS A 591 42.19 -13.05 -2.47
C LYS A 591 41.00 -12.41 -1.79
N ASN A 592 41.10 -11.14 -1.40
CA ASN A 592 39.98 -10.36 -0.83
C ASN A 592 38.80 -10.30 -1.80
N THR A 593 39.08 -10.11 -3.11
CA THR A 593 38.02 -10.11 -4.13
C THR A 593 37.27 -11.44 -4.17
N VAL A 594 38.00 -12.55 -4.17
CA VAL A 594 37.38 -13.89 -4.18
C VAL A 594 36.58 -14.13 -2.92
N ALA A 595 37.13 -13.79 -1.75
CA ALA A 595 36.41 -13.89 -0.47
C ALA A 595 35.13 -13.05 -0.46
N GLY A 596 35.18 -11.80 -0.98
CA GLY A 596 34.02 -10.94 -1.14
C GLY A 596 32.93 -11.55 -2.02
N ILE A 597 33.32 -12.16 -3.16
CA ILE A 597 32.38 -12.84 -4.06
C ILE A 597 31.74 -14.06 -3.37
N ILE A 598 32.51 -14.83 -2.61
CA ILE A 598 31.99 -15.98 -1.85
C ILE A 598 30.95 -15.51 -0.83
N ALA A 599 31.31 -14.50 -0.02
CA ALA A 599 30.39 -13.96 0.99
C ALA A 599 29.11 -13.39 0.39
N ALA A 600 29.22 -12.60 -0.68
CA ALA A 600 28.06 -12.02 -1.35
C ALA A 600 27.15 -13.08 -1.97
N LYS A 601 27.70 -14.12 -2.58
CA LYS A 601 26.92 -15.24 -3.13
C LYS A 601 26.25 -16.04 -2.03
N ALA A 602 26.92 -16.30 -0.93
CA ALA A 602 26.33 -16.96 0.24
C ALA A 602 25.23 -16.12 0.92
N CYS A 603 25.14 -14.83 0.59
CA CYS A 603 24.03 -13.95 1.00
C CYS A 603 23.01 -13.72 -0.14
N GLY A 604 22.93 -14.63 -1.11
CA GLY A 604 21.90 -14.63 -2.16
C GLY A 604 22.15 -13.66 -3.33
N VAL A 605 23.33 -12.99 -3.40
CA VAL A 605 23.68 -12.16 -4.57
C VAL A 605 24.23 -13.04 -5.67
N GLU A 606 23.42 -13.46 -6.62
CA GLU A 606 23.81 -14.42 -7.67
C GLU A 606 25.00 -13.97 -8.51
N ASN A 607 25.02 -12.71 -8.95
CA ASN A 607 26.05 -12.14 -9.84
C ASN A 607 26.64 -10.85 -9.24
N PRO A 608 27.36 -10.91 -8.11
CA PRO A 608 27.82 -9.72 -7.41
C PRO A 608 28.77 -8.89 -8.27
N THR A 609 28.56 -7.59 -8.26
CA THR A 609 29.41 -6.62 -8.94
C THR A 609 30.59 -6.25 -8.06
N VAL A 610 31.79 -6.13 -8.67
CA VAL A 610 33.05 -5.84 -7.99
C VAL A 610 33.58 -4.48 -8.40
N GLY A 611 33.94 -3.66 -7.39
CA GLY A 611 34.69 -2.44 -7.56
C GLY A 611 35.96 -2.48 -6.69
N ILE A 612 37.04 -1.91 -7.14
CA ILE A 612 38.34 -1.87 -6.44
C ILE A 612 38.54 -0.45 -5.93
N ALA A 613 38.70 -0.26 -4.63
CA ALA A 613 38.97 1.06 -4.06
C ALA A 613 40.29 1.62 -4.65
N ASN A 614 40.34 2.94 -4.88
CA ASN A 614 41.54 3.60 -5.43
C ASN A 614 42.67 3.71 -4.39
N VAL A 615 43.19 2.55 -4.01
CA VAL A 615 44.37 2.40 -3.13
C VAL A 615 45.60 1.92 -3.93
N ASP A 616 46.77 1.96 -3.32
CA ASP A 616 47.98 1.43 -3.96
C ASP A 616 47.78 -0.03 -4.38
N GLY A 617 48.19 -0.38 -5.59
CA GLY A 617 48.01 -1.71 -6.16
C GLY A 617 46.66 -1.92 -6.90
N ALA A 618 45.69 -0.99 -6.84
CA ALA A 618 44.37 -1.18 -7.43
C ALA A 618 44.37 -1.55 -8.92
N LYS A 619 45.17 -0.85 -9.75
CA LYS A 619 45.29 -1.15 -11.18
C LYS A 619 46.01 -2.48 -11.45
N ALA A 620 46.96 -2.87 -10.61
CA ALA A 620 47.63 -4.17 -10.72
C ALA A 620 46.64 -5.28 -10.34
N THR A 621 45.86 -5.10 -9.28
CA THR A 621 44.78 -6.02 -8.87
C THR A 621 43.77 -6.20 -9.99
N GLU A 622 43.27 -5.13 -10.59
CA GLU A 622 42.35 -5.20 -11.74
C GLU A 622 42.92 -6.04 -12.88
N LYS A 623 44.23 -5.82 -13.23
CA LYS A 623 44.90 -6.56 -14.27
C LYS A 623 44.96 -8.07 -13.94
N TYR A 624 45.29 -8.44 -12.70
CA TYR A 624 45.36 -9.85 -12.29
C TYR A 624 43.98 -10.50 -12.24
N LEU A 625 42.96 -9.80 -11.75
CA LEU A 625 41.59 -10.31 -11.75
C LEU A 625 41.04 -10.53 -13.16
N LYS A 626 41.38 -9.65 -14.13
CA LYS A 626 41.06 -9.87 -15.54
C LYS A 626 41.75 -11.11 -16.14
N LYS A 627 42.96 -11.43 -15.69
CA LYS A 627 43.67 -12.67 -16.09
C LYS A 627 43.02 -13.94 -15.54
N LEU A 628 42.32 -13.88 -14.41
CA LEU A 628 41.53 -15.03 -13.89
C LEU A 628 40.45 -15.46 -14.88
N ALA A 629 39.89 -14.52 -15.66
CA ALA A 629 38.93 -14.84 -16.70
C ALA A 629 39.51 -15.73 -17.82
N GLU A 630 40.79 -15.61 -18.14
CA GLU A 630 41.52 -16.48 -19.10
C GLU A 630 41.60 -17.93 -18.57
N GLY A 631 41.64 -18.09 -17.23
CA GLY A 631 41.55 -19.36 -16.52
C GLY A 631 40.15 -19.87 -16.24
N GLY A 632 39.12 -19.21 -16.76
CA GLY A 632 37.70 -19.59 -16.58
C GLY A 632 36.97 -18.95 -15.39
N TYR A 633 37.63 -18.12 -14.58
CA TYR A 633 37.00 -17.42 -13.45
C TYR A 633 36.74 -15.94 -13.80
N LYS A 634 35.53 -15.64 -14.25
CA LYS A 634 35.12 -14.28 -14.66
C LYS A 634 34.65 -13.47 -13.47
N VAL A 635 35.30 -12.32 -13.22
CA VAL A 635 34.83 -11.31 -12.24
C VAL A 635 33.92 -10.31 -12.92
N ASN A 636 32.76 -10.05 -12.33
CA ASN A 636 31.77 -9.09 -12.82
C ASN A 636 32.14 -7.69 -12.29
N PHE A 637 32.86 -6.89 -13.06
CA PHE A 637 33.22 -5.53 -12.68
C PHE A 637 32.06 -4.55 -12.93
N THR A 638 31.85 -3.63 -12.00
CA THR A 638 30.99 -2.45 -12.25
C THR A 638 31.86 -1.25 -12.60
N GLU A 639 31.27 -0.28 -13.29
CA GLU A 639 31.95 0.97 -13.62
C GLU A 639 31.75 2.02 -12.53
N SER A 640 32.82 2.78 -12.22
CA SER A 640 32.76 3.94 -11.35
C SER A 640 31.73 4.96 -11.87
N SER A 641 31.05 5.65 -10.98
CA SER A 641 30.12 6.75 -11.31
C SER A 641 30.80 7.98 -11.92
N ARG A 642 32.10 7.94 -12.17
CA ARG A 642 32.87 9.00 -12.84
C ARG A 642 32.69 8.93 -14.36
N ALA A 643 32.93 10.10 -15.01
CA ALA A 643 32.80 10.21 -16.46
C ALA A 643 33.76 9.31 -17.24
N ASP A 644 34.92 8.94 -16.64
CA ASP A 644 35.95 8.05 -17.24
C ASP A 644 35.71 6.57 -16.95
N GLY A 645 34.69 6.22 -16.12
CA GLY A 645 34.32 4.85 -15.82
C GLY A 645 35.42 4.01 -15.18
N GLY A 646 35.39 2.68 -15.41
CA GLY A 646 36.40 1.71 -14.98
C GLY A 646 36.14 1.12 -13.60
N ALA A 647 36.82 0.01 -13.30
CA ALA A 647 36.61 -0.78 -12.08
C ALA A 647 37.26 -0.18 -10.81
N VAL A 648 38.08 0.87 -10.95
CA VAL A 648 38.72 1.55 -9.81
C VAL A 648 37.83 2.64 -9.27
N MET A 649 37.27 2.39 -8.07
CA MET A 649 36.27 3.19 -7.39
C MET A 649 36.85 4.41 -6.66
N ARG A 650 36.04 5.46 -6.51
CA ARG A 650 36.36 6.68 -5.77
C ARG A 650 35.48 6.79 -4.51
N GLY A 651 35.71 7.82 -3.70
CA GLY A 651 34.95 8.05 -2.49
C GLY A 651 33.43 8.16 -2.70
N ASN A 652 32.98 8.77 -3.82
CA ASN A 652 31.56 8.85 -4.16
C ASN A 652 30.97 7.46 -4.44
N ASP A 653 31.71 6.56 -5.05
CA ASP A 653 31.26 5.18 -5.32
C ASP A 653 31.10 4.40 -4.01
N LEU A 654 32.02 4.63 -3.06
CA LEU A 654 31.97 4.05 -1.72
C LEU A 654 30.72 4.55 -0.95
N LEU A 655 30.46 5.85 -0.96
CA LEU A 655 29.30 6.44 -0.28
C LEU A 655 27.96 6.00 -0.87
N LYS A 656 27.91 5.75 -2.17
CA LYS A 656 26.70 5.32 -2.89
C LYS A 656 26.48 3.81 -2.88
N GLY A 657 27.52 3.01 -2.59
CA GLY A 657 27.48 1.57 -2.80
C GLY A 657 27.37 1.22 -4.29
N THR A 658 28.18 1.87 -5.15
CA THR A 658 28.17 1.59 -6.60
C THR A 658 28.39 0.11 -6.91
N PRO A 659 29.44 -0.59 -6.37
CA PRO A 659 29.56 -2.03 -6.45
C PRO A 659 28.79 -2.72 -5.32
N ASP A 660 28.50 -4.02 -5.48
CA ASP A 660 28.07 -4.87 -4.39
C ASP A 660 29.24 -5.22 -3.45
N ILE A 661 30.42 -5.34 -4.01
CA ILE A 661 31.67 -5.65 -3.30
C ILE A 661 32.69 -4.56 -3.56
N MET A 662 33.11 -3.87 -2.50
CA MET A 662 34.23 -2.91 -2.53
C MET A 662 35.49 -3.59 -2.01
N VAL A 663 36.44 -3.81 -2.89
CA VAL A 663 37.71 -4.44 -2.56
C VAL A 663 38.74 -3.40 -2.11
N MET A 664 39.39 -3.65 -0.98
CA MET A 664 40.42 -2.76 -0.44
C MET A 664 41.44 -3.50 0.45
N ASP A 665 42.47 -2.82 0.88
CA ASP A 665 43.41 -3.36 1.89
C ASP A 665 42.78 -3.32 3.28
N SER A 666 43.31 -4.12 4.21
CA SER A 666 42.73 -4.28 5.56
C SER A 666 42.72 -2.99 6.39
N LEU A 667 43.70 -2.10 6.23
CA LEU A 667 43.73 -0.83 6.97
C LEU A 667 42.62 0.10 6.49
N THR A 668 42.49 0.26 5.18
CA THR A 668 41.44 1.08 4.57
C THR A 668 40.05 0.51 4.89
N GLY A 669 39.90 -0.82 4.78
CA GLY A 669 38.62 -1.48 5.11
C GLY A 669 38.24 -1.34 6.56
N ASN A 670 39.16 -1.50 7.49
CA ASN A 670 38.94 -1.29 8.92
C ASN A 670 38.47 0.13 9.22
N LEU A 671 39.14 1.13 8.63
CA LEU A 671 38.75 2.53 8.78
C LEU A 671 37.35 2.79 8.24
N MET A 672 36.99 2.26 7.07
CA MET A 672 35.66 2.43 6.47
C MET A 672 34.59 1.76 7.31
N MET A 673 34.85 0.57 7.84
CA MET A 673 33.91 -0.09 8.78
C MET A 673 33.60 0.79 9.99
N LYS A 674 34.62 1.39 10.60
CA LYS A 674 34.43 2.32 11.75
C LYS A 674 33.65 3.55 11.34
N MET A 675 33.99 4.16 10.20
CA MET A 675 33.31 5.36 9.72
C MET A 675 31.84 5.08 9.44
N PHE A 676 31.49 4.01 8.72
CA PHE A 676 30.10 3.68 8.42
C PHE A 676 29.33 3.16 9.64
N GLY A 677 30.00 2.45 10.54
CA GLY A 677 29.36 1.93 11.75
C GLY A 677 29.03 3.01 12.78
N ALA A 678 29.92 3.97 12.96
CA ALA A 678 29.84 4.91 14.09
C ALA A 678 29.48 6.36 13.70
N TYR A 679 29.29 6.65 12.44
CA TYR A 679 29.06 8.03 11.98
C TYR A 679 27.75 8.63 12.55
N THR A 680 26.68 7.83 12.69
CA THR A 680 25.39 8.26 13.25
C THR A 680 25.43 8.54 14.76
N THR A 681 26.45 8.03 15.46
CA THR A 681 26.67 8.22 16.90
C THR A 681 27.76 9.23 17.22
N GLY A 682 28.25 9.95 16.20
CA GLY A 682 29.36 10.89 16.34
C GLY A 682 30.68 10.20 16.74
N GLY A 683 30.83 8.91 16.45
CA GLY A 683 32.04 8.13 16.74
C GLY A 683 32.08 7.49 18.14
N SER A 684 30.99 7.60 18.92
CA SER A 684 30.96 7.07 20.30
C SER A 684 30.83 5.55 20.36
N TYR A 685 30.08 4.94 19.43
CA TYR A 685 29.95 3.49 19.26
C TYR A 685 29.40 3.17 17.87
N GLU A 686 29.52 1.92 17.44
CA GLU A 686 28.98 1.48 16.16
C GLU A 686 27.50 1.08 16.32
N ALA A 687 26.61 1.74 15.55
CA ALA A 687 25.17 1.54 15.57
C ALA A 687 24.60 1.03 14.23
N SER A 688 25.42 0.99 13.15
CA SER A 688 24.99 0.62 11.80
C SER A 688 25.89 -0.46 11.18
N GLY A 689 25.32 -1.26 10.26
CA GLY A 689 26.03 -2.33 9.57
C GLY A 689 25.93 -3.69 10.26
N PHE A 690 26.73 -4.65 9.77
CA PHE A 690 26.68 -6.08 10.15
C PHE A 690 28.01 -6.57 10.74
N GLY A 691 28.83 -5.67 11.23
CA GLY A 691 30.15 -5.97 11.74
C GLY A 691 31.19 -6.21 10.63
N TYR A 692 32.40 -6.58 11.05
CA TYR A 692 33.57 -6.73 10.21
C TYR A 692 33.59 -8.03 9.39
N GLY A 693 32.63 -8.91 9.66
CA GLY A 693 32.27 -10.07 8.87
C GLY A 693 33.05 -11.34 9.18
N PRO A 694 32.76 -12.38 8.38
CA PRO A 694 33.38 -13.69 8.53
C PRO A 694 34.83 -13.66 8.06
N GLY A 695 35.67 -14.50 8.69
CA GLY A 695 36.98 -14.86 8.19
C GLY A 695 36.86 -15.94 7.12
N LEU A 696 37.39 -15.68 5.93
CA LEU A 696 37.38 -16.56 4.78
C LEU A 696 38.79 -16.77 4.28
N GLY A 697 39.27 -18.01 4.21
CA GLY A 697 40.59 -18.38 3.73
C GLY A 697 40.81 -19.86 3.56
N GLU A 698 41.79 -20.24 2.80
CA GLU A 698 42.16 -21.65 2.57
C GLU A 698 42.53 -22.34 3.89
N GLY A 699 41.88 -23.46 4.20
CA GLY A 699 42.13 -24.23 5.42
C GLY A 699 41.52 -23.68 6.70
N PHE A 700 40.74 -22.56 6.64
CA PHE A 700 39.99 -22.04 7.76
C PHE A 700 38.52 -22.48 7.64
N ASN A 701 38.12 -23.43 8.50
CA ASN A 701 36.84 -24.13 8.37
C ASN A 701 35.76 -23.68 9.37
N ASN A 702 36.09 -22.77 10.30
CA ASN A 702 35.18 -22.27 11.30
C ASN A 702 34.48 -20.99 10.84
N LEU A 703 33.17 -20.88 11.02
CA LEU A 703 32.48 -19.62 10.77
C LEU A 703 32.57 -18.71 12.00
N VAL A 704 33.52 -17.78 11.95
CA VAL A 704 33.71 -16.77 13.00
C VAL A 704 33.61 -15.39 12.36
N LEU A 705 32.68 -14.57 12.86
CA LEU A 705 32.50 -13.17 12.47
C LEU A 705 33.10 -12.25 13.54
N ILE A 706 33.67 -11.15 13.10
CA ILE A 706 34.18 -10.10 14.00
C ILE A 706 33.20 -8.93 14.08
N VAL A 707 33.02 -8.41 15.29
CA VAL A 707 32.46 -7.09 15.58
C VAL A 707 33.52 -6.23 16.28
N SER A 708 33.33 -4.92 16.34
CA SER A 708 34.19 -4.02 17.12
C SER A 708 33.91 -4.18 18.61
N ARG A 709 34.92 -3.87 19.45
CA ARG A 709 34.71 -3.75 20.91
C ARG A 709 33.64 -2.73 21.29
N ALA A 710 33.51 -1.68 20.45
CA ALA A 710 32.53 -0.62 20.61
C ALA A 710 31.26 -0.85 19.75
N SER A 711 30.98 -2.07 19.31
CA SER A 711 29.74 -2.38 18.57
C SER A 711 28.54 -2.40 19.51
N GLY A 712 27.53 -1.60 19.19
CA GLY A 712 26.25 -1.60 19.90
C GLY A 712 25.39 -2.83 19.59
N ALA A 713 24.38 -3.06 20.41
CA ALA A 713 23.45 -4.20 20.30
C ALA A 713 22.89 -4.41 18.87
N PRO A 714 22.50 -3.37 18.10
CA PRO A 714 22.02 -3.56 16.73
C PRO A 714 23.06 -4.18 15.79
N VAL A 715 24.32 -3.74 15.87
CA VAL A 715 25.40 -4.27 15.02
C VAL A 715 25.75 -5.72 15.39
N ILE A 716 25.78 -6.04 16.68
CA ILE A 716 26.03 -7.41 17.16
C ILE A 716 24.90 -8.33 16.71
N ALA A 717 23.65 -7.92 16.85
CA ALA A 717 22.48 -8.68 16.38
C ALA A 717 22.50 -8.91 14.86
N ASN A 718 22.88 -7.87 14.09
CA ASN A 718 23.03 -7.98 12.64
C ASN A 718 24.18 -8.90 12.26
N ALA A 719 25.30 -8.91 13.00
CA ALA A 719 26.40 -9.86 12.78
C ALA A 719 25.98 -11.31 13.04
N CYS A 720 25.17 -11.55 14.08
CA CYS A 720 24.60 -12.88 14.36
C CYS A 720 23.64 -13.32 13.23
N ALA A 721 22.82 -12.40 12.70
CA ALA A 721 21.96 -12.68 11.56
C ALA A 721 22.76 -12.95 10.27
N TYR A 722 23.83 -12.20 10.03
CA TYR A 722 24.74 -12.42 8.91
C TYR A 722 25.42 -13.80 9.00
N ALA A 723 25.87 -14.22 10.20
CA ALA A 723 26.40 -15.56 10.43
C ALA A 723 25.35 -16.64 10.11
N ALA A 724 24.12 -16.48 10.56
CA ALA A 724 23.04 -17.43 10.27
C ALA A 724 22.69 -17.48 8.76
N GLU A 725 22.70 -16.35 8.07
CA GLU A 725 22.51 -16.26 6.63
C GLU A 725 23.60 -17.07 5.86
N LEU A 726 24.85 -16.91 6.25
CA LEU A 726 25.98 -17.65 5.65
C LEU A 726 25.94 -19.17 5.89
N ILE A 727 25.29 -19.62 6.97
CA ILE A 727 25.15 -21.05 7.28
C ILE A 727 24.01 -21.68 6.49
N ASN A 728 22.93 -20.94 6.27
CA ASN A 728 21.69 -21.42 5.66
C ASN A 728 21.76 -21.46 4.12
N ASN A 729 22.64 -20.72 3.50
CA ASN A 729 22.83 -20.61 2.04
C ASN A 729 24.18 -21.21 1.59
#